data_4f4543558a6507df4769d1166c8a8e42
#
_entry.id   4f4543558a6507df4769d1166c8a8e42
#
_cell.length_a   1.000
_cell.length_b   1.000
_cell.length_c   1.000
_cell.angle_alpha   90.00
_cell.angle_beta   90.00
_cell.angle_gamma   90.00
#
_symmetry.space_group_name_H-M   'P 1'
#
loop_
_entity.id
_entity.type
_entity.pdbx_description
1 polymer ?
#
loop_
_entity_poly.entity_id
_entity_poly.type
_entity_poly.pdbx_seq_one_letter_code
_entity_poly.pdbx_strand_id
1 'polypeptide(L)'
;MRRELLLLSCCVVIPSICSAQEKSDTTMVEKKAERNVMLNASDANAPRYIQIGLPSEDVNVYENGLPVVYSSYIHPLSAHWRSDGSLAEVGLMNPQESAIATGNIAYSVNSFSDLGSNTFKGILNYKGNHYGMHQFDLNVSGPLAKGWTYALNMYQNFDPGTFDLKFTNYNDRTQIYKGALTKHWGNRGQLSFLYKFSNSQRMGSVTSFAPFIYHTDGDVTELDGFKLGTSSYVPASQNFMYRDMKTGEVKNTTINDWNKNKSHEFAVLFKWDLGNAWNLDTKAKYTWADANYADFGGSSIMNVKDGKVEGNTNTYYDKNGKLYTGLMDGRRIWFHTAKAKSFLLTSELMRDYGQHNLKIGLNEWNFDLNYWSASTQWDASVKEYPEFLSHSTVSDPTARITYYGFNEISTDYAIGNENKLAGYFTDEWRPIESLRFFYGARLEWCRMSVDQLPYARFADMYVGATNADGVTITPQHRTKNKLNYAFTVSATWSFYKGMGLTADFTQMERSPRMTDYANMGPQDLRLRIPLLRGGIYYRNKWIDVTSMITWIQKTNNTDQQDITKPGTSISKTTSLNYSIQTVGWTTNVELDPFKGAHLHALFTYQKPTYKDYSVTVKFDDGETADLNATGNIVKEIPQILIELDPSYTFYKDKMTVWGSFRYFGKTYANLSNALWFNGHWETFAGVKWNATNKLSFNLGESTS
;
A
#
# COMPACT_ATOMS: atom_id res chain seq x y z
N MET A 1 16.23 31.15 -7.54
CA MET A 1 15.48 31.17 -8.83
C MET A 1 14.67 29.91 -8.88
N ARG A 2 13.37 30.00 -8.58
CA ARG A 2 12.42 28.89 -8.69
C ARG A 2 12.31 28.54 -10.18
N ARG A 3 12.68 27.33 -10.57
CA ARG A 3 12.40 26.77 -11.90
C ARG A 3 11.03 26.09 -11.81
N GLU A 4 10.10 26.61 -12.54
CA GLU A 4 8.75 26.07 -12.70
C GLU A 4 8.77 24.75 -13.46
N LEU A 5 7.91 23.83 -13.05
CA LEU A 5 7.86 22.44 -13.48
C LEU A 5 6.74 22.23 -14.52
N LEU A 6 7.09 21.84 -15.72
CA LEU A 6 6.11 21.51 -16.79
C LEU A 6 6.07 20.00 -17.03
N LEU A 7 4.90 19.37 -16.82
CA LEU A 7 4.60 17.98 -17.14
C LEU A 7 3.89 17.90 -18.51
N LEU A 8 4.48 17.23 -19.49
CA LEU A 8 3.84 17.00 -20.79
C LEU A 8 3.32 15.54 -20.85
N SER A 9 2.01 15.38 -20.85
CA SER A 9 1.37 14.06 -21.06
C SER A 9 0.60 14.08 -22.39
N CYS A 10 1.04 13.27 -23.35
CA CYS A 10 0.33 13.04 -24.60
C CYS A 10 -0.44 11.72 -24.54
N CYS A 11 -1.77 11.79 -24.50
CA CYS A 11 -2.63 10.62 -24.58
C CYS A 11 -3.31 10.55 -25.94
N VAL A 12 -3.02 9.50 -26.71
CA VAL A 12 -3.77 9.17 -27.93
C VAL A 12 -4.85 8.18 -27.55
N VAL A 13 -6.06 8.66 -27.33
CA VAL A 13 -7.23 7.82 -27.03
C VAL A 13 -8.01 7.62 -28.32
N ILE A 14 -8.11 6.37 -28.75
CA ILE A 14 -9.03 5.96 -29.82
C ILE A 14 -10.36 5.62 -29.15
N PRO A 15 -11.39 6.52 -29.19
CA PRO A 15 -12.63 6.26 -28.48
C PRO A 15 -13.38 5.11 -29.15
N SER A 16 -13.72 4.13 -28.35
CA SER A 16 -14.75 3.17 -28.70
C SER A 16 -16.09 3.78 -28.41
N ILE A 17 -16.92 3.94 -29.42
CA ILE A 17 -18.34 4.22 -29.22
C ILE A 17 -18.97 2.93 -28.69
N CYS A 18 -19.08 2.82 -27.37
CA CYS A 18 -19.96 1.85 -26.74
C CYS A 18 -21.18 2.64 -26.27
N SER A 19 -22.30 2.52 -26.98
CA SER A 19 -23.62 2.91 -26.47
C SER A 19 -23.96 1.92 -25.38
N ALA A 20 -23.53 2.20 -24.17
CA ALA A 20 -24.08 1.56 -22.99
C ALA A 20 -25.45 2.21 -22.74
N GLN A 21 -26.50 1.44 -22.88
CA GLN A 21 -27.84 1.80 -22.49
C GLN A 21 -27.85 2.10 -21.00
N GLU A 22 -28.04 3.36 -20.63
CA GLU A 22 -28.17 3.80 -19.23
C GLU A 22 -29.36 3.09 -18.59
N LYS A 23 -29.10 2.05 -17.83
CA LYS A 23 -29.97 1.73 -16.71
C LYS A 23 -29.60 2.71 -15.60
N SER A 24 -30.57 3.56 -15.24
CA SER A 24 -30.47 4.47 -14.09
C SER A 24 -30.43 3.61 -12.81
N ASP A 25 -29.24 3.26 -12.41
CA ASP A 25 -29.01 2.41 -11.24
C ASP A 25 -28.49 3.29 -10.11
N THR A 26 -29.29 3.42 -9.04
CA THR A 26 -28.90 4.12 -7.80
C THR A 26 -27.58 3.61 -7.23
N THR A 27 -27.20 2.36 -7.51
CA THR A 27 -25.89 1.78 -7.17
C THR A 27 -24.70 2.43 -7.89
N MET A 28 -24.87 2.90 -9.13
CA MET A 28 -23.79 3.60 -9.85
C MET A 28 -23.48 4.97 -9.24
N VAL A 29 -24.44 5.57 -8.60
CA VAL A 29 -24.32 6.94 -8.07
C VAL A 29 -23.72 6.94 -6.66
N GLU A 30 -24.01 5.95 -5.82
CA GLU A 30 -23.29 5.73 -4.55
C GLU A 30 -21.81 5.44 -4.83
N LYS A 31 -21.52 4.65 -5.84
CA LYS A 31 -20.14 4.38 -6.29
C LYS A 31 -19.42 5.60 -6.84
N LYS A 32 -20.12 6.60 -7.39
CA LYS A 32 -19.50 7.86 -7.82
C LYS A 32 -19.11 8.75 -6.63
N ALA A 33 -19.91 8.82 -5.59
CA ALA A 33 -19.62 9.63 -4.41
C ALA A 33 -18.40 9.09 -3.60
N GLU A 34 -18.17 7.78 -3.60
CA GLU A 34 -17.01 7.14 -2.98
C GLU A 34 -15.75 7.16 -3.88
N ARG A 35 -15.90 7.57 -5.13
CA ARG A 35 -14.94 7.36 -6.22
C ARG A 35 -13.62 8.10 -6.08
N ASN A 36 -13.61 9.24 -5.40
CA ASN A 36 -12.49 10.17 -5.48
C ASN A 36 -11.49 10.08 -4.34
N VAL A 37 -11.84 9.45 -3.24
CA VAL A 37 -10.96 9.40 -2.08
C VAL A 37 -9.70 8.59 -2.35
N MET A 38 -9.80 7.57 -3.20
CA MET A 38 -8.71 6.62 -3.45
C MET A 38 -8.13 6.67 -4.86
N LEU A 39 -8.86 7.22 -5.84
CA LEU A 39 -8.49 7.22 -7.26
C LEU A 39 -8.30 8.64 -7.76
N ASN A 40 -7.31 9.35 -7.26
CA ASN A 40 -7.09 10.69 -7.75
C ASN A 40 -6.47 10.71 -9.15
N ALA A 41 -6.97 11.64 -9.96
CA ALA A 41 -6.59 11.84 -11.36
C ALA A 41 -5.12 12.29 -11.56
N SER A 42 -4.46 12.83 -10.53
CA SER A 42 -3.09 13.32 -10.65
C SER A 42 -2.03 12.25 -10.44
N ASP A 43 -2.34 11.16 -9.76
CA ASP A 43 -1.43 10.02 -9.61
C ASP A 43 -2.05 8.74 -10.17
N ALA A 44 -1.87 8.53 -11.46
CA ALA A 44 -2.37 7.36 -12.18
C ALA A 44 -1.65 6.04 -11.79
N ASN A 45 -0.66 6.09 -10.92
CA ASN A 45 0.23 4.94 -10.69
C ASN A 45 -0.11 4.11 -9.47
N ALA A 46 -0.86 4.64 -8.51
CA ALA A 46 -1.29 3.88 -7.34
C ALA A 46 -2.58 4.50 -6.74
N PRO A 47 -3.42 3.69 -6.08
CA PRO A 47 -4.49 4.21 -5.26
C PRO A 47 -3.91 5.09 -4.15
N ARG A 48 -4.59 6.18 -3.85
CA ARG A 48 -4.19 7.00 -2.74
C ARG A 48 -4.35 6.29 -1.42
N TYR A 49 -3.36 6.49 -0.61
CA TYR A 49 -3.36 6.11 0.78
C TYR A 49 -4.13 7.17 1.61
N ILE A 50 -5.43 7.24 1.46
CA ILE A 50 -6.27 8.08 2.32
C ILE A 50 -6.87 7.20 3.40
N GLN A 51 -6.39 7.41 4.60
CA GLN A 51 -6.83 6.71 5.78
C GLN A 51 -8.08 7.40 6.34
N ILE A 52 -9.24 7.07 5.79
CA ILE A 52 -10.50 7.52 6.37
C ILE A 52 -10.81 6.65 7.58
N GLY A 53 -10.24 6.99 8.74
CA GLY A 53 -10.47 6.30 9.99
C GLY A 53 -9.98 4.85 10.05
N LEU A 54 -9.41 4.34 8.96
CA LEU A 54 -8.82 3.00 8.90
C LEU A 54 -7.30 3.10 9.01
N PRO A 55 -6.65 2.21 9.74
CA PRO A 55 -5.19 2.12 9.74
C PRO A 55 -4.66 1.85 8.33
N SER A 56 -3.50 2.37 8.04
CA SER A 56 -2.86 2.45 6.74
C SER A 56 -2.69 1.15 5.94
N GLU A 57 -2.78 0.02 6.58
CA GLU A 57 -2.51 -1.30 5.98
C GLU A 57 -3.67 -1.88 5.18
N ASP A 58 -4.82 -1.21 5.14
CA ASP A 58 -6.08 -1.81 4.71
C ASP A 58 -6.59 -1.32 3.34
N VAL A 59 -5.73 -0.70 2.51
CA VAL A 59 -6.08 -0.42 1.11
C VAL A 59 -5.68 -1.61 0.23
N ASN A 60 -6.67 -2.26 -0.36
CA ASN A 60 -6.44 -3.39 -1.24
C ASN A 60 -6.83 -3.05 -2.67
N VAL A 61 -6.13 -3.63 -3.62
CA VAL A 61 -6.50 -3.57 -5.04
C VAL A 61 -6.84 -4.97 -5.53
N TYR A 62 -8.00 -5.04 -6.17
CA TYR A 62 -8.50 -6.23 -6.82
C TYR A 62 -8.48 -6.04 -8.33
N GLU A 63 -8.14 -7.08 -9.06
CA GLU A 63 -8.29 -7.16 -10.51
C GLU A 63 -9.20 -8.34 -10.82
N ASN A 64 -10.32 -8.07 -11.48
CA ASN A 64 -11.37 -9.05 -11.77
C ASN A 64 -11.97 -9.72 -10.50
N GLY A 65 -12.01 -8.99 -9.37
CA GLY A 65 -12.54 -9.47 -8.10
C GLY A 65 -11.60 -10.36 -7.29
N LEU A 66 -10.35 -10.52 -7.70
CA LEU A 66 -9.30 -11.24 -6.95
C LEU A 66 -8.19 -10.28 -6.53
N PRO A 67 -7.59 -10.43 -5.34
CA PRO A 67 -6.48 -9.58 -4.90
C PRO A 67 -5.36 -9.56 -5.95
N VAL A 68 -4.85 -8.39 -6.31
CA VAL A 68 -3.70 -8.28 -7.21
C VAL A 68 -2.48 -8.94 -6.59
N VAL A 69 -2.24 -8.69 -5.30
CA VAL A 69 -1.19 -9.31 -4.50
C VAL A 69 -1.83 -9.89 -3.24
N TYR A 70 -1.56 -11.15 -2.93
CA TYR A 70 -2.10 -11.77 -1.71
C TYR A 70 -1.48 -11.18 -0.44
N SER A 71 -0.17 -10.96 -0.45
CA SER A 71 0.57 -10.30 0.62
C SER A 71 1.49 -9.24 0.03
N SER A 72 1.30 -8.00 0.44
CA SER A 72 2.03 -6.84 -0.10
C SER A 72 3.35 -6.55 0.61
N TYR A 73 3.74 -7.31 1.63
CA TYR A 73 4.86 -6.96 2.49
C TYR A 73 6.16 -6.68 1.72
N ILE A 74 6.54 -7.54 0.78
CA ILE A 74 7.70 -7.33 -0.09
C ILE A 74 7.37 -7.33 -1.58
N HIS A 75 6.10 -7.53 -1.93
CA HIS A 75 5.57 -7.43 -3.28
C HIS A 75 4.71 -6.17 -3.38
N PRO A 76 5.30 -4.98 -3.59
CA PRO A 76 4.53 -3.75 -3.61
C PRO A 76 3.51 -3.79 -4.74
N LEU A 77 2.29 -3.35 -4.44
CA LEU A 77 1.18 -3.35 -5.38
C LEU A 77 1.56 -2.72 -6.72
N SER A 78 2.27 -1.58 -6.69
CA SER A 78 2.71 -0.84 -7.86
C SER A 78 3.74 -1.55 -8.75
N ALA A 79 4.31 -2.67 -8.31
CA ALA A 79 5.11 -3.55 -9.17
C ALA A 79 4.25 -4.47 -10.05
N HIS A 80 2.98 -4.70 -9.69
CA HIS A 80 2.11 -5.70 -10.29
C HIS A 80 0.82 -5.12 -10.89
N TRP A 81 0.48 -3.88 -10.55
CA TRP A 81 -0.72 -3.22 -11.02
C TRP A 81 -0.48 -1.73 -11.28
N ARG A 82 -1.04 -1.25 -12.35
CA ARG A 82 -1.08 0.17 -12.74
C ARG A 82 -2.47 0.47 -13.32
N SER A 83 -2.93 1.70 -13.17
CA SER A 83 -4.11 2.18 -13.88
C SER A 83 -3.72 2.44 -15.34
N ASP A 84 -3.75 1.40 -16.15
CA ASP A 84 -3.31 1.38 -17.55
C ASP A 84 -4.49 1.12 -18.51
N GLY A 85 -4.23 1.21 -19.81
CA GLY A 85 -5.22 1.01 -20.88
C GLY A 85 -5.77 -0.40 -21.00
N SER A 86 -5.24 -1.37 -20.23
CA SER A 86 -5.78 -2.74 -20.17
C SER A 86 -7.01 -2.86 -19.26
N LEU A 87 -7.34 -1.81 -18.50
CA LEU A 87 -8.46 -1.81 -17.59
C LEU A 87 -9.69 -1.26 -18.31
N ALA A 88 -10.71 -2.09 -18.48
CA ALA A 88 -12.00 -1.68 -19.04
C ALA A 88 -12.80 -0.84 -18.06
N GLU A 89 -12.66 -1.10 -16.75
CA GLU A 89 -13.34 -0.40 -15.68
C GLU A 89 -12.48 -0.40 -14.42
N VAL A 90 -12.55 0.70 -13.66
CA VAL A 90 -11.99 0.82 -12.31
C VAL A 90 -13.08 1.38 -11.40
N GLY A 91 -13.41 0.64 -10.36
CA GLY A 91 -14.42 1.01 -9.38
C GLY A 91 -13.89 0.88 -7.95
N LEU A 92 -14.72 1.32 -6.99
CA LEU A 92 -14.46 1.13 -5.57
C LEU A 92 -15.38 0.05 -5.02
N MET A 93 -14.84 -0.76 -4.13
CA MET A 93 -15.58 -1.67 -3.26
C MET A 93 -15.63 -1.01 -1.87
N ASN A 94 -16.82 -0.84 -1.35
CA ASN A 94 -17.00 -0.25 -0.03
C ASN A 94 -16.58 -1.23 1.09
N PRO A 95 -16.39 -0.76 2.34
CA PRO A 95 -15.95 -1.61 3.43
C PRO A 95 -16.88 -2.79 3.74
N GLN A 96 -18.20 -2.64 3.55
CA GLN A 96 -19.18 -3.72 3.78
C GLN A 96 -19.02 -4.85 2.77
N GLU A 97 -18.93 -4.50 1.49
CA GLU A 97 -18.71 -5.46 0.41
C GLU A 97 -17.36 -6.16 0.57
N SER A 98 -16.32 -5.38 0.87
CA SER A 98 -14.96 -5.91 1.10
C SER A 98 -14.93 -6.89 2.27
N ALA A 99 -15.60 -6.58 3.38
CA ALA A 99 -15.65 -7.46 4.56
C ALA A 99 -16.24 -8.83 4.21
N ILE A 100 -17.31 -8.87 3.43
CA ILE A 100 -17.98 -10.13 3.08
C ILE A 100 -17.25 -10.87 1.96
N ALA A 101 -16.87 -10.19 0.88
CA ALA A 101 -16.23 -10.85 -0.26
C ALA A 101 -14.81 -11.35 0.07
N THR A 102 -14.07 -10.65 0.94
CA THR A 102 -12.63 -10.88 1.12
C THR A 102 -12.20 -11.14 2.57
N GLY A 103 -13.07 -10.90 3.55
CA GLY A 103 -12.73 -10.98 4.97
C GLY A 103 -11.83 -9.82 5.44
N ASN A 104 -11.93 -8.65 4.80
CA ASN A 104 -11.19 -7.46 5.21
C ASN A 104 -12.06 -6.20 5.14
N ILE A 105 -12.11 -5.40 6.22
CA ILE A 105 -12.77 -4.10 6.21
C ILE A 105 -11.80 -3.08 5.65
N ALA A 106 -11.98 -2.72 4.38
CA ALA A 106 -11.14 -1.74 3.70
C ALA A 106 -11.92 -1.07 2.57
N TYR A 107 -11.56 0.17 2.25
CA TYR A 107 -11.85 0.70 0.92
C TYR A 107 -10.93 0.00 -0.08
N SER A 108 -11.50 -0.59 -1.11
CA SER A 108 -10.74 -1.38 -2.07
C SER A 108 -10.98 -0.87 -3.47
N VAL A 109 -9.92 -0.78 -4.27
CA VAL A 109 -10.05 -0.57 -5.71
C VAL A 109 -10.38 -1.91 -6.34
N ASN A 110 -11.44 -1.99 -7.13
CA ASN A 110 -11.78 -3.16 -7.93
C ASN A 110 -11.72 -2.79 -9.41
N SER A 111 -10.73 -3.33 -10.09
CA SER A 111 -10.49 -3.11 -11.51
C SER A 111 -10.89 -4.32 -12.34
N PHE A 112 -11.29 -4.08 -13.59
CA PHE A 112 -11.68 -5.14 -14.51
C PHE A 112 -10.85 -5.04 -15.78
N SER A 113 -10.26 -6.16 -16.20
CA SER A 113 -9.42 -6.22 -17.38
C SER A 113 -10.24 -6.10 -18.65
N ASP A 114 -9.65 -5.51 -19.72
CA ASP A 114 -10.17 -5.64 -21.10
C ASP A 114 -10.06 -7.12 -21.52
N LEU A 115 -11.18 -7.76 -21.73
CA LEU A 115 -11.29 -9.17 -22.12
C LEU A 115 -11.38 -9.36 -23.64
N GLY A 116 -11.19 -8.27 -24.39
CA GLY A 116 -11.33 -8.25 -25.84
C GLY A 116 -12.63 -7.58 -26.30
N SER A 117 -12.69 -7.32 -27.59
CA SER A 117 -13.74 -6.51 -28.22
C SER A 117 -14.24 -7.14 -29.51
N ASN A 118 -15.53 -6.99 -29.83
CA ASN A 118 -16.12 -7.40 -31.10
C ASN A 118 -15.70 -6.51 -32.30
N THR A 119 -15.05 -5.39 -32.02
CA THR A 119 -14.46 -4.50 -33.03
C THR A 119 -13.01 -4.23 -32.65
N PHE A 120 -12.17 -3.98 -33.64
CA PHE A 120 -10.78 -3.62 -33.37
C PHE A 120 -10.71 -2.29 -32.61
N LYS A 121 -9.96 -2.28 -31.51
CA LYS A 121 -9.70 -1.11 -30.66
C LYS A 121 -8.21 -1.04 -30.35
N GLY A 122 -7.68 0.17 -30.27
CA GLY A 122 -6.33 0.42 -29.83
C GLY A 122 -6.25 1.70 -29.02
N ILE A 123 -5.49 1.68 -27.93
CA ILE A 123 -5.19 2.83 -27.08
C ILE A 123 -3.68 2.90 -26.96
N LEU A 124 -3.11 4.06 -27.19
CA LEU A 124 -1.71 4.35 -26.96
C LEU A 124 -1.63 5.60 -26.09
N ASN A 125 -1.05 5.47 -24.90
CA ASN A 125 -0.78 6.57 -24.00
C ASN A 125 0.73 6.72 -23.86
N TYR A 126 1.20 7.96 -23.91
CA TYR A 126 2.57 8.35 -23.57
C TYR A 126 2.53 9.44 -22.53
N LYS A 127 3.35 9.31 -21.47
CA LYS A 127 3.54 10.32 -20.43
C LYS A 127 5.04 10.55 -20.23
N GLY A 128 5.43 11.80 -20.13
CA GLY A 128 6.80 12.20 -19.83
C GLY A 128 6.82 13.39 -18.88
N ASN A 129 7.91 13.59 -18.17
CA ASN A 129 8.13 14.76 -17.34
C ASN A 129 9.53 15.34 -17.56
N HIS A 130 9.80 16.53 -16.99
CA HIS A 130 11.08 17.20 -17.14
C HIS A 130 12.23 16.55 -16.38
N TYR A 131 11.96 15.59 -15.48
CA TYR A 131 13.00 14.77 -14.84
C TYR A 131 13.48 13.61 -15.73
N GLY A 132 12.87 13.44 -16.92
CA GLY A 132 13.24 12.38 -17.87
C GLY A 132 12.45 11.10 -17.70
N MET A 133 11.28 11.15 -17.05
CA MET A 133 10.35 10.01 -17.03
C MET A 133 9.79 9.75 -18.44
N HIS A 134 9.71 8.49 -18.82
CA HIS A 134 9.05 8.01 -20.02
C HIS A 134 8.14 6.83 -19.65
N GLN A 135 6.85 7.00 -19.87
CA GLN A 135 5.85 5.96 -19.65
C GLN A 135 5.11 5.68 -20.97
N PHE A 136 5.01 4.41 -21.33
CA PHE A 136 4.29 3.93 -22.49
C PHE A 136 3.23 2.94 -22.06
N ASP A 137 2.02 3.10 -22.57
CA ASP A 137 0.89 2.21 -22.33
C ASP A 137 0.18 1.95 -23.66
N LEU A 138 0.23 0.72 -24.12
CA LEU A 138 -0.42 0.27 -25.34
C LEU A 138 -1.40 -0.84 -25.01
N ASN A 139 -2.67 -0.67 -25.38
CA ASN A 139 -3.66 -1.73 -25.35
C ASN A 139 -4.29 -1.92 -26.73
N VAL A 140 -4.35 -3.16 -27.19
CA VAL A 140 -4.98 -3.54 -28.46
C VAL A 140 -5.92 -4.69 -28.21
N SER A 141 -7.19 -4.54 -28.63
CA SER A 141 -8.18 -5.61 -28.52
C SER A 141 -9.02 -5.72 -29.80
N GLY A 142 -9.57 -6.90 -30.04
CA GLY A 142 -10.35 -7.15 -31.24
C GLY A 142 -10.97 -8.53 -31.32
N PRO A 143 -11.76 -8.76 -32.39
CA PRO A 143 -12.39 -10.05 -32.62
C PRO A 143 -11.40 -11.05 -33.25
N LEU A 144 -11.60 -12.31 -32.91
CA LEU A 144 -11.11 -13.47 -33.64
C LEU A 144 -12.30 -14.22 -34.25
N ALA A 145 -12.03 -15.35 -34.92
CA ALA A 145 -13.09 -16.14 -35.52
C ALA A 145 -13.99 -16.83 -34.46
N LYS A 146 -15.25 -17.09 -34.81
CA LYS A 146 -16.16 -17.96 -34.06
C LYS A 146 -16.45 -17.54 -32.62
N GLY A 147 -16.60 -16.24 -32.36
CA GLY A 147 -16.95 -15.70 -31.04
C GLY A 147 -15.79 -15.68 -30.05
N TRP A 148 -14.56 -15.73 -30.53
CA TRP A 148 -13.37 -15.44 -29.75
C TRP A 148 -12.99 -13.96 -29.90
N THR A 149 -12.52 -13.36 -28.79
CA THR A 149 -11.92 -12.03 -28.76
C THR A 149 -10.56 -12.10 -28.07
N TYR A 150 -9.72 -11.11 -28.31
CA TYR A 150 -8.41 -10.98 -27.66
C TYR A 150 -8.20 -9.56 -27.14
N ALA A 151 -7.34 -9.44 -26.13
CA ALA A 151 -6.74 -8.18 -25.70
C ALA A 151 -5.25 -8.41 -25.39
N LEU A 152 -4.41 -7.47 -25.82
CA LEU A 152 -2.98 -7.44 -25.52
C LEU A 152 -2.60 -6.08 -24.99
N ASN A 153 -1.87 -6.04 -23.89
CA ASN A 153 -1.42 -4.81 -23.27
C ASN A 153 0.09 -4.85 -22.97
N MET A 154 0.71 -3.70 -23.12
CA MET A 154 2.08 -3.43 -22.72
C MET A 154 2.11 -2.10 -21.95
N TYR A 155 2.51 -2.15 -20.70
CA TYR A 155 2.82 -0.97 -19.89
C TYR A 155 4.32 -0.96 -19.58
N GLN A 156 4.98 0.18 -19.78
CA GLN A 156 6.39 0.39 -19.45
C GLN A 156 6.58 1.75 -18.81
N ASN A 157 7.27 1.78 -17.69
CA ASN A 157 7.63 3.00 -16.97
C ASN A 157 9.15 3.02 -16.77
N PHE A 158 9.77 4.14 -17.14
CA PHE A 158 11.18 4.45 -16.98
C PHE A 158 11.28 5.82 -16.30
N ASP A 159 11.32 5.83 -14.99
CA ASP A 159 11.28 7.05 -14.19
C ASP A 159 12.58 7.21 -13.38
N PRO A 160 13.40 8.20 -13.69
CA PRO A 160 14.59 8.53 -12.91
C PRO A 160 14.25 9.03 -11.49
N GLY A 161 13.02 9.55 -11.27
CA GLY A 161 12.66 10.24 -10.04
C GLY A 161 13.35 11.60 -9.90
N THR A 162 13.29 12.16 -8.69
CA THR A 162 13.87 13.48 -8.37
C THR A 162 15.25 13.39 -7.73
N PHE A 163 15.63 12.21 -7.21
CA PHE A 163 16.89 11.97 -6.52
C PHE A 163 17.99 11.52 -7.51
N ASP A 164 19.17 12.14 -7.43
CA ASP A 164 20.34 11.71 -8.21
C ASP A 164 20.98 10.47 -7.56
N LEU A 165 20.56 9.27 -8.01
CA LEU A 165 21.08 7.99 -7.54
C LEU A 165 22.27 7.56 -8.41
N LYS A 166 23.48 7.51 -7.83
CA LYS A 166 24.72 7.18 -8.57
C LYS A 166 24.80 5.71 -9.03
N PHE A 167 23.92 4.83 -8.57
CA PHE A 167 23.97 3.40 -8.86
C PHE A 167 22.87 2.91 -9.82
N THR A 168 21.94 3.78 -10.23
CA THR A 168 20.89 3.45 -11.17
C THR A 168 20.45 4.66 -11.98
N ASN A 169 19.99 4.43 -13.20
CA ASN A 169 19.41 5.46 -14.06
C ASN A 169 17.90 5.67 -13.79
N TYR A 170 17.26 4.74 -13.08
CA TYR A 170 15.82 4.77 -12.85
C TYR A 170 15.49 4.47 -11.39
N ASN A 171 14.73 5.34 -10.79
CA ASN A 171 14.10 5.10 -9.48
C ASN A 171 12.95 4.10 -9.58
N ASP A 172 12.19 4.16 -10.69
CA ASP A 172 11.13 3.17 -10.99
C ASP A 172 11.26 2.71 -12.45
N ARG A 173 11.59 1.43 -12.62
CA ARG A 173 11.55 0.74 -13.90
C ARG A 173 10.57 -0.42 -13.80
N THR A 174 9.35 -0.21 -14.27
CA THR A 174 8.27 -1.20 -14.21
C THR A 174 7.78 -1.55 -15.60
N GLN A 175 7.66 -2.84 -15.89
CA GLN A 175 7.19 -3.40 -17.13
C GLN A 175 6.09 -4.42 -16.83
N ILE A 176 4.89 -4.24 -17.40
CA ILE A 176 3.75 -5.14 -17.24
C ILE A 176 3.23 -5.49 -18.64
N TYR A 177 3.09 -6.76 -18.90
CA TYR A 177 2.52 -7.29 -20.14
C TYR A 177 1.33 -8.16 -19.80
N LYS A 178 0.20 -7.90 -20.44
CA LYS A 178 -1.04 -8.66 -20.24
C LYS A 178 -1.57 -9.20 -21.55
N GLY A 179 -2.16 -10.37 -21.51
CA GLY A 179 -2.87 -10.96 -22.61
C GLY A 179 -4.16 -11.61 -22.14
N ALA A 180 -5.24 -11.43 -22.88
CA ALA A 180 -6.52 -12.09 -22.65
C ALA A 180 -7.03 -12.75 -23.92
N LEU A 181 -7.60 -13.94 -23.78
CA LEU A 181 -8.30 -14.67 -24.83
C LEU A 181 -9.66 -15.08 -24.29
N THR A 182 -10.74 -14.58 -24.89
CA THR A 182 -12.10 -14.79 -24.41
C THR A 182 -12.98 -15.47 -25.43
N LYS A 183 -13.66 -16.53 -25.03
CA LYS A 183 -14.72 -17.17 -25.78
C LYS A 183 -16.07 -16.70 -25.28
N HIS A 184 -16.92 -16.25 -26.22
CA HIS A 184 -18.30 -15.87 -25.95
C HIS A 184 -19.27 -16.90 -26.54
N TRP A 185 -20.34 -17.20 -25.82
CA TRP A 185 -21.48 -18.03 -26.25
C TRP A 185 -22.77 -17.18 -26.30
N GLY A 186 -22.73 -16.10 -27.09
CA GLY A 186 -23.81 -15.13 -27.15
C GLY A 186 -24.02 -14.47 -25.78
N ASN A 187 -25.27 -14.37 -25.35
CA ASN A 187 -25.66 -13.83 -24.04
C ASN A 187 -25.58 -14.89 -22.91
N ARG A 188 -25.28 -16.15 -23.24
CA ARG A 188 -25.35 -17.24 -22.28
C ARG A 188 -24.13 -17.32 -21.35
N GLY A 189 -22.99 -16.83 -21.82
CA GLY A 189 -21.79 -16.80 -20.97
C GLY A 189 -20.50 -16.54 -21.72
N GLN A 190 -19.42 -16.51 -20.93
CA GLN A 190 -18.06 -16.32 -21.44
C GLN A 190 -17.03 -17.07 -20.59
N LEU A 191 -15.94 -17.43 -21.24
CA LEU A 191 -14.75 -18.00 -20.62
C LEU A 191 -13.53 -17.22 -21.11
N SER A 192 -12.77 -16.67 -20.17
CA SER A 192 -11.58 -15.87 -20.46
C SER A 192 -10.35 -16.51 -19.83
N PHE A 193 -9.27 -16.59 -20.58
CA PHE A 193 -7.94 -16.97 -20.13
C PHE A 193 -7.07 -15.72 -20.16
N LEU A 194 -6.44 -15.40 -19.03
CA LEU A 194 -5.58 -14.24 -18.89
C LEU A 194 -4.18 -14.67 -18.47
N TYR A 195 -3.20 -13.97 -19.00
CA TYR A 195 -1.81 -14.08 -18.56
C TYR A 195 -1.28 -12.67 -18.29
N LYS A 196 -0.56 -12.50 -17.16
CA LYS A 196 0.14 -11.27 -16.82
C LYS A 196 1.58 -11.59 -16.42
N PHE A 197 2.50 -10.85 -16.99
CA PHE A 197 3.90 -10.84 -16.58
C PHE A 197 4.28 -9.46 -16.09
N SER A 198 4.88 -9.39 -14.90
CA SER A 198 5.39 -8.16 -14.33
C SER A 198 6.88 -8.29 -14.02
N ASN A 199 7.65 -7.26 -14.37
CA ASN A 199 9.06 -7.14 -14.05
C ASN A 199 9.32 -5.69 -13.64
N SER A 200 9.69 -5.50 -12.38
CA SER A 200 9.83 -4.17 -11.78
C SER A 200 11.11 -4.08 -10.96
N GLN A 201 11.76 -2.92 -11.01
CA GLN A 201 12.80 -2.53 -10.08
C GLN A 201 12.48 -1.11 -9.59
N ARG A 202 12.31 -0.95 -8.27
CA ARG A 202 11.87 0.31 -7.67
C ARG A 202 12.76 0.67 -6.49
N MET A 203 13.53 1.74 -6.64
CA MET A 203 14.55 2.19 -5.69
C MET A 203 14.03 3.16 -4.62
N GLY A 204 12.70 3.39 -4.54
CA GLY A 204 12.11 4.33 -3.60
C GLY A 204 12.49 4.09 -2.12
N SER A 205 12.62 2.83 -1.71
CA SER A 205 13.04 2.46 -0.36
C SER A 205 14.51 2.73 -0.06
N VAL A 206 15.34 2.78 -1.09
CA VAL A 206 16.79 3.06 -0.95
C VAL A 206 17.16 4.50 -1.27
N THR A 207 16.19 5.37 -1.60
CA THR A 207 16.48 6.80 -1.82
C THR A 207 16.93 7.49 -0.54
N SER A 208 16.53 6.98 0.61
CA SER A 208 16.86 7.44 1.95
C SER A 208 16.75 8.97 2.10
N PHE A 209 15.86 9.42 2.93
CA PHE A 209 15.65 10.85 3.13
C PHE A 209 16.90 11.55 3.68
N ALA A 210 17.22 12.71 3.12
CA ALA A 210 18.25 13.57 3.65
C ALA A 210 17.94 13.94 5.10
N PRO A 211 18.95 14.02 5.99
CA PRO A 211 18.77 14.53 7.33
C PRO A 211 18.33 16.01 7.27
N PHE A 212 17.53 16.42 8.22
CA PHE A 212 16.99 17.77 8.33
C PHE A 212 17.05 18.26 9.78
N ILE A 213 16.91 19.58 9.95
CA ILE A 213 16.80 20.21 11.27
C ILE A 213 15.31 20.31 11.61
N TYR A 214 14.91 19.68 12.70
CA TYR A 214 13.55 19.80 13.25
C TYR A 214 13.46 20.95 14.24
N HIS A 215 12.42 21.78 14.10
CA HIS A 215 12.12 22.88 14.98
C HIS A 215 10.94 22.54 15.93
N THR A 216 10.96 23.07 17.12
CA THR A 216 9.97 22.77 18.16
C THR A 216 8.54 23.22 17.84
N ASP A 217 8.36 24.04 16.80
CA ASP A 217 7.08 24.48 16.25
C ASP A 217 6.51 23.53 15.16
N GLY A 218 7.24 22.45 14.87
CA GLY A 218 6.82 21.45 13.89
C GLY A 218 7.30 21.69 12.46
N ASP A 219 8.09 22.75 12.25
CA ASP A 219 8.72 23.02 10.96
C ASP A 219 10.06 22.29 10.81
N VAL A 220 10.51 22.16 9.59
CA VAL A 220 11.80 21.57 9.25
C VAL A 220 12.57 22.49 8.33
N THR A 221 13.90 22.50 8.50
CA THR A 221 14.81 23.20 7.59
C THR A 221 15.91 22.28 7.10
N GLU A 222 16.48 22.61 5.96
CA GLU A 222 17.56 21.83 5.36
C GLU A 222 18.80 21.87 6.25
N LEU A 223 19.45 20.71 6.40
CA LEU A 223 20.80 20.64 6.95
C LEU A 223 21.79 21.11 5.89
N ASP A 224 22.85 21.81 6.31
CA ASP A 224 23.88 22.29 5.40
C ASP A 224 24.42 21.18 4.48
N GLY A 225 24.45 21.46 3.18
CA GLY A 225 24.88 20.52 2.16
C GLY A 225 23.79 19.59 1.62
N PHE A 226 22.55 19.73 2.11
CA PHE A 226 21.40 18.95 1.62
C PHE A 226 20.30 19.86 1.06
N LYS A 227 19.53 19.29 0.12
CA LYS A 227 18.26 19.83 -0.36
C LYS A 227 17.18 18.77 -0.15
N LEU A 228 16.15 19.09 0.60
CA LEU A 228 15.03 18.20 0.84
C LEU A 228 14.32 17.85 -0.48
N GLY A 229 13.99 16.57 -0.66
CA GLY A 229 13.30 16.06 -1.86
C GLY A 229 14.19 15.79 -3.07
N THR A 230 15.47 16.19 -3.07
CA THR A 230 16.38 15.99 -4.22
C THR A 230 17.74 15.41 -3.86
N SER A 231 18.31 15.80 -2.70
CA SER A 231 19.60 15.26 -2.27
C SER A 231 19.53 13.79 -1.92
N SER A 232 20.46 13.01 -2.47
CA SER A 232 20.58 11.58 -2.15
C SER A 232 21.39 11.38 -0.87
N TYR A 233 20.82 10.62 0.07
CA TYR A 233 21.51 10.19 1.30
C TYR A 233 21.86 8.70 1.26
N VAL A 234 22.19 8.20 0.07
CA VAL A 234 22.64 6.82 -0.18
C VAL A 234 24.12 6.87 -0.54
N PRO A 235 24.96 5.98 0.01
CA PRO A 235 26.37 5.92 -0.32
C PRO A 235 26.63 5.82 -1.83
N ALA A 236 27.63 6.53 -2.33
CA ALA A 236 28.08 6.40 -3.71
C ALA A 236 28.66 4.99 -3.98
N SER A 237 29.26 4.37 -2.96
CA SER A 237 29.65 2.96 -3.02
C SER A 237 28.42 2.08 -3.03
N GLN A 238 28.36 1.17 -3.97
CA GLN A 238 27.23 0.24 -4.17
C GLN A 238 27.44 -1.10 -3.51
N ASN A 239 28.66 -1.35 -2.99
CA ASN A 239 29.02 -2.65 -2.44
C ASN A 239 28.68 -2.71 -0.95
N PHE A 240 27.94 -3.72 -0.58
CA PHE A 240 27.54 -4.03 0.79
C PHE A 240 27.87 -5.47 1.10
N MET A 241 27.97 -5.76 2.39
CA MET A 241 28.11 -7.13 2.90
C MET A 241 26.90 -7.43 3.78
N TYR A 242 26.43 -8.66 3.75
CA TYR A 242 25.42 -9.17 4.66
C TYR A 242 25.68 -10.63 5.02
N ARG A 243 25.18 -11.07 6.16
CA ARG A 243 25.20 -12.48 6.54
C ARG A 243 23.87 -13.12 6.15
N ASP A 244 23.95 -14.13 5.31
CA ASP A 244 22.77 -14.90 4.89
C ASP A 244 22.15 -15.61 6.10
N MET A 245 20.87 -15.31 6.38
CA MET A 245 20.14 -15.83 7.53
C MET A 245 20.00 -17.36 7.52
N LYS A 246 20.00 -17.99 6.35
CA LYS A 246 19.84 -19.45 6.22
C LYS A 246 21.14 -20.23 6.30
N THR A 247 22.23 -19.66 5.79
CA THR A 247 23.49 -20.37 5.62
C THR A 247 24.60 -19.89 6.56
N GLY A 248 24.46 -18.70 7.15
CA GLY A 248 25.50 -18.05 7.95
C GLY A 248 26.66 -17.50 7.14
N GLU A 249 26.63 -17.63 5.81
CA GLU A 249 27.69 -17.15 4.93
C GLU A 249 27.63 -15.63 4.80
N VAL A 250 28.79 -14.96 4.90
CA VAL A 250 28.89 -13.53 4.61
C VAL A 250 29.05 -13.35 3.10
N LYS A 251 28.10 -12.61 2.52
CA LYS A 251 28.01 -12.36 1.07
C LYS A 251 28.22 -10.90 0.73
N ASN A 252 28.87 -10.64 -0.39
CA ASN A 252 28.91 -9.34 -1.02
C ASN A 252 27.70 -9.16 -1.93
N THR A 253 27.16 -7.96 -1.96
CA THR A 253 26.04 -7.60 -2.82
C THR A 253 26.12 -6.14 -3.25
N THR A 254 25.40 -5.78 -4.30
CA THR A 254 25.23 -4.39 -4.74
C THR A 254 23.78 -3.96 -4.55
N ILE A 255 23.54 -2.68 -4.29
CA ILE A 255 22.16 -2.15 -4.17
C ILE A 255 21.35 -2.42 -5.43
N ASN A 256 22.01 -2.38 -6.60
CA ASN A 256 21.33 -2.61 -7.88
C ASN A 256 20.84 -4.06 -8.07
N ASP A 257 21.24 -4.99 -7.22
CA ASP A 257 20.71 -6.37 -7.20
C ASP A 257 19.39 -6.50 -6.46
N TRP A 258 18.99 -5.46 -5.74
CA TRP A 258 17.80 -5.45 -4.89
C TRP A 258 16.67 -4.61 -5.45
N ASN A 259 15.55 -4.62 -4.74
CA ASN A 259 14.30 -3.93 -5.10
C ASN A 259 13.67 -4.43 -6.43
N LYS A 260 13.91 -5.69 -6.73
CA LYS A 260 13.41 -6.37 -7.92
C LYS A 260 12.19 -7.21 -7.59
N ASN A 261 11.19 -7.12 -8.44
CA ASN A 261 9.99 -7.95 -8.38
C ASN A 261 9.73 -8.54 -9.76
N LYS A 262 9.57 -9.86 -9.82
CA LYS A 262 9.20 -10.56 -11.04
C LYS A 262 8.06 -11.52 -10.72
N SER A 263 6.97 -11.43 -11.49
CA SER A 263 5.83 -12.32 -11.31
C SER A 263 5.22 -12.78 -12.61
N HIS A 264 4.61 -13.95 -12.55
CA HIS A 264 3.78 -14.52 -13.58
C HIS A 264 2.42 -14.86 -12.97
N GLU A 265 1.37 -14.49 -13.65
CA GLU A 265 -0.01 -14.71 -13.23
C GLU A 265 -0.80 -15.32 -14.36
N PHE A 266 -1.53 -16.40 -14.06
CA PHE A 266 -2.52 -17.01 -14.93
C PHE A 266 -3.87 -16.92 -14.28
N ALA A 267 -4.87 -16.44 -15.00
CA ALA A 267 -6.22 -16.38 -14.50
C ALA A 267 -7.23 -16.96 -15.49
N VAL A 268 -8.29 -17.53 -14.96
CA VAL A 268 -9.45 -18.02 -15.68
C VAL A 268 -10.69 -17.36 -15.09
N LEU A 269 -11.47 -16.70 -15.95
CA LEU A 269 -12.73 -16.07 -15.58
C LEU A 269 -13.86 -16.77 -16.36
N PHE A 270 -14.85 -17.27 -15.65
CA PHE A 270 -15.99 -17.96 -16.22
C PHE A 270 -17.29 -17.33 -15.71
N LYS A 271 -18.14 -16.88 -16.64
CA LYS A 271 -19.50 -16.38 -16.35
C LYS A 271 -20.49 -17.18 -17.15
N TRP A 272 -21.58 -17.61 -16.49
CA TRP A 272 -22.59 -18.43 -17.13
C TRP A 272 -23.99 -18.11 -16.61
N ASP A 273 -24.91 -17.85 -17.52
CA ASP A 273 -26.34 -17.78 -17.24
C ASP A 273 -26.91 -19.19 -17.15
N LEU A 274 -27.33 -19.58 -15.94
CA LEU A 274 -27.91 -20.89 -15.66
C LEU A 274 -29.42 -20.95 -15.98
N GLY A 275 -30.02 -19.81 -16.35
CA GLY A 275 -31.45 -19.65 -16.53
C GLY A 275 -32.18 -19.34 -15.21
N ASN A 276 -33.45 -18.95 -15.31
CA ASN A 276 -34.32 -18.58 -14.16
C ASN A 276 -33.67 -17.48 -13.27
N ALA A 277 -33.00 -16.51 -13.88
CA ALA A 277 -32.26 -15.42 -13.23
C ALA A 277 -31.04 -15.86 -12.39
N TRP A 278 -30.61 -17.13 -12.46
CA TRP A 278 -29.39 -17.58 -11.83
C TRP A 278 -28.17 -17.34 -12.73
N ASN A 279 -27.15 -16.71 -12.14
CA ASN A 279 -25.87 -16.45 -12.80
C ASN A 279 -24.73 -17.04 -11.95
N LEU A 280 -23.80 -17.71 -12.62
CA LEU A 280 -22.56 -18.21 -12.02
C LEU A 280 -21.39 -17.33 -12.48
N ASP A 281 -20.59 -16.84 -11.53
CA ASP A 281 -19.33 -16.13 -11.78
C ASP A 281 -18.21 -16.84 -11.01
N THR A 282 -17.29 -17.48 -11.73
CA THR A 282 -16.15 -18.19 -11.15
C THR A 282 -14.85 -17.62 -11.66
N LYS A 283 -13.93 -17.36 -10.75
CA LYS A 283 -12.63 -16.74 -11.02
C LYS A 283 -11.56 -17.56 -10.33
N ALA A 284 -10.55 -17.97 -11.07
CA ALA A 284 -9.39 -18.65 -10.53
C ALA A 284 -8.12 -17.95 -10.99
N LYS A 285 -7.13 -17.83 -10.10
CA LYS A 285 -5.85 -17.21 -10.38
C LYS A 285 -4.71 -17.98 -9.72
N TYR A 286 -3.67 -18.24 -10.48
CA TYR A 286 -2.41 -18.77 -9.97
C TYR A 286 -1.29 -17.76 -10.22
N THR A 287 -0.54 -17.42 -9.17
CA THR A 287 0.59 -16.48 -9.25
C THR A 287 1.83 -17.14 -8.67
N TRP A 288 2.98 -16.96 -9.32
CA TRP A 288 4.28 -17.12 -8.67
C TRP A 288 5.10 -15.86 -8.83
N ALA A 289 5.80 -15.50 -7.78
CA ALA A 289 6.54 -14.26 -7.71
C ALA A 289 7.85 -14.45 -6.95
N ASP A 290 8.91 -13.84 -7.49
CA ASP A 290 10.19 -13.66 -6.84
C ASP A 290 10.39 -12.17 -6.56
N ALA A 291 10.68 -11.82 -5.32
CA ALA A 291 10.97 -10.45 -4.92
C ALA A 291 12.15 -10.37 -3.98
N ASN A 292 12.85 -9.28 -4.07
CA ASN A 292 13.80 -8.85 -3.07
C ASN A 292 13.68 -7.35 -2.82
N TYR A 293 14.14 -6.93 -1.65
CA TYR A 293 13.96 -5.57 -1.22
C TYR A 293 15.12 -5.18 -0.30
N ALA A 294 15.69 -4.01 -0.48
CA ALA A 294 16.65 -3.41 0.43
C ALA A 294 16.08 -2.11 0.99
N ASP A 295 16.34 -1.88 2.28
CA ASP A 295 15.84 -0.73 3.01
C ASP A 295 16.93 -0.13 3.90
N PHE A 296 17.03 1.20 3.94
CA PHE A 296 17.99 1.91 4.77
C PHE A 296 17.32 2.52 6.00
N GLY A 297 17.98 2.37 7.16
CA GLY A 297 17.67 3.09 8.38
C GLY A 297 18.90 3.82 8.93
N GLY A 298 18.68 4.97 9.55
CA GLY A 298 19.66 5.64 10.40
C GLY A 298 19.43 5.28 11.86
N SER A 299 20.45 5.42 12.69
CA SER A 299 20.30 5.23 14.13
C SER A 299 20.43 6.52 14.92
N SER A 300 21.53 7.26 14.73
CA SER A 300 21.79 8.52 15.40
C SER A 300 22.92 9.27 14.75
N ILE A 301 22.77 10.58 14.62
CA ILE A 301 23.84 11.46 14.17
C ILE A 301 24.68 11.85 15.38
N MET A 302 26.00 11.62 15.27
CA MET A 302 26.98 11.87 16.32
C MET A 302 28.06 12.82 15.81
N ASN A 303 28.65 13.60 16.69
CA ASN A 303 29.81 14.43 16.34
C ASN A 303 31.10 13.68 16.70
N VAL A 304 31.94 13.48 15.68
CA VAL A 304 33.26 12.86 15.82
C VAL A 304 34.31 13.95 15.81
N LYS A 305 35.20 13.95 16.81
CA LYS A 305 36.35 14.85 16.89
C LYS A 305 37.64 14.02 17.00
N ASP A 306 38.57 14.22 16.07
CA ASP A 306 39.83 13.48 16.02
C ASP A 306 39.66 11.95 16.20
N GLY A 307 38.71 11.39 15.47
CA GLY A 307 38.36 9.96 15.51
C GLY A 307 37.58 9.51 16.73
N LYS A 308 37.16 10.38 17.64
CA LYS A 308 36.48 10.01 18.87
C LYS A 308 35.07 10.58 18.96
N VAL A 309 34.16 9.80 19.53
CA VAL A 309 32.81 10.17 19.92
C VAL A 309 32.75 10.13 21.45
N GLU A 310 32.13 11.13 22.06
CA GLU A 310 31.96 11.17 23.51
C GLU A 310 31.15 9.95 24.00
N GLY A 311 31.66 9.30 25.04
CA GLY A 311 31.02 8.09 25.59
C GLY A 311 31.23 6.83 24.77
N ASN A 312 31.98 6.86 23.65
CA ASN A 312 32.28 5.68 22.84
C ASN A 312 33.77 5.36 22.87
N THR A 313 34.11 4.10 22.93
CA THR A 313 35.49 3.61 23.01
C THR A 313 36.16 3.40 21.65
N ASN A 314 35.40 3.30 20.58
CA ASN A 314 35.89 3.11 19.22
C ASN A 314 36.70 4.31 18.72
N THR A 315 37.54 4.08 17.73
CA THR A 315 38.24 5.15 16.99
C THR A 315 37.82 5.09 15.52
N TYR A 316 37.38 6.21 14.98
CA TYR A 316 36.77 6.29 13.64
C TYR A 316 37.73 6.88 12.61
N TYR A 317 37.73 6.32 11.40
CA TYR A 317 38.64 6.68 10.31
C TYR A 317 37.83 6.90 9.03
N ASP A 318 38.34 7.84 8.21
CA ASP A 318 37.84 8.04 6.85
C ASP A 318 38.29 6.90 5.90
N LYS A 319 37.85 6.98 4.64
CA LYS A 319 38.21 6.01 3.59
C LYS A 319 39.72 5.93 3.29
N ASN A 320 40.51 6.94 3.70
CA ASN A 320 41.96 7.00 3.50
C ASN A 320 42.73 6.54 4.74
N GLY A 321 42.02 6.10 5.78
CA GLY A 321 42.61 5.65 7.04
C GLY A 321 43.08 6.78 7.97
N LYS A 322 42.67 8.04 7.72
CA LYS A 322 42.91 9.18 8.61
C LYS A 322 41.82 9.24 9.68
N LEU A 323 42.19 9.80 10.84
CA LEU A 323 41.22 10.07 11.90
C LEU A 323 40.08 10.96 11.34
N TYR A 324 38.83 10.50 11.52
CA TYR A 324 37.68 11.23 11.04
C TYR A 324 37.32 12.37 11.99
N THR A 325 36.88 13.50 11.44
CA THR A 325 36.30 14.63 12.18
C THR A 325 35.09 15.13 11.39
N GLY A 326 33.95 15.23 12.03
CA GLY A 326 32.68 15.69 11.44
C GLY A 326 31.47 14.93 11.97
N LEU A 327 30.29 15.19 11.37
CA LEU A 327 29.09 14.46 11.70
C LEU A 327 29.12 13.04 11.09
N MET A 328 28.79 12.06 11.90
CA MET A 328 28.71 10.65 11.55
C MET A 328 27.31 10.12 11.86
N ASP A 329 26.75 9.31 10.98
CA ASP A 329 25.50 8.60 11.17
C ASP A 329 25.76 7.10 11.25
N GLY A 330 25.34 6.47 12.33
CA GLY A 330 25.28 5.02 12.42
C GLY A 330 24.11 4.51 11.55
N ARG A 331 24.45 3.79 10.49
CA ARG A 331 23.52 3.34 9.48
C ARG A 331 23.31 1.85 9.54
N ARG A 332 22.15 1.42 9.05
CA ARG A 332 21.85 0.01 8.85
C ARG A 332 21.11 -0.20 7.53
N ILE A 333 21.25 -1.41 7.00
CA ILE A 333 20.50 -1.85 5.83
C ILE A 333 19.87 -3.19 6.12
N TRP A 334 18.63 -3.38 5.70
CA TRP A 334 17.96 -4.66 5.68
C TRP A 334 17.84 -5.16 4.25
N PHE A 335 18.06 -6.45 4.09
CA PHE A 335 17.93 -7.17 2.84
C PHE A 335 16.84 -8.22 3.00
N HIS A 336 15.77 -8.10 2.26
CA HIS A 336 14.62 -9.00 2.32
C HIS A 336 14.50 -9.81 1.04
N THR A 337 14.19 -11.08 1.16
CA THR A 337 14.00 -11.99 0.03
C THR A 337 12.71 -12.78 0.21
N ALA A 338 11.87 -12.84 -0.81
CA ALA A 338 10.69 -13.69 -0.80
C ALA A 338 10.46 -14.40 -2.13
N LYS A 339 10.04 -15.64 -2.01
CA LYS A 339 9.40 -16.39 -3.08
C LYS A 339 7.99 -16.72 -2.64
N ALA A 340 7.02 -16.30 -3.44
CA ALA A 340 5.62 -16.49 -3.12
C ALA A 340 4.90 -17.24 -4.24
N LYS A 341 3.95 -18.08 -3.87
CA LYS A 341 2.99 -18.69 -4.78
C LYS A 341 1.61 -18.52 -4.20
N SER A 342 0.63 -18.28 -5.02
CA SER A 342 -0.77 -18.25 -4.58
C SER A 342 -1.69 -18.90 -5.58
N PHE A 343 -2.69 -19.61 -5.07
CA PHE A 343 -3.84 -20.06 -5.83
C PHE A 343 -5.10 -19.46 -5.18
N LEU A 344 -5.84 -18.68 -5.94
CA LEU A 344 -7.03 -17.99 -5.47
C LEU A 344 -8.21 -18.42 -6.35
N LEU A 345 -9.25 -18.98 -5.73
CA LEU A 345 -10.51 -19.34 -6.37
C LEU A 345 -11.63 -18.61 -5.67
N THR A 346 -12.49 -17.95 -6.43
CA THR A 346 -13.75 -17.39 -5.97
C THR A 346 -14.87 -17.85 -6.92
N SER A 347 -15.94 -18.39 -6.38
CA SER A 347 -17.12 -18.78 -7.14
C SER A 347 -18.37 -18.20 -6.50
N GLU A 348 -19.14 -17.46 -7.28
CA GLU A 348 -20.35 -16.77 -6.84
C GLU A 348 -21.55 -17.20 -7.65
N LEU A 349 -22.62 -17.58 -6.96
CA LEU A 349 -23.92 -17.85 -7.53
C LEU A 349 -24.84 -16.69 -7.17
N MET A 350 -25.37 -16.00 -8.18
CA MET A 350 -26.16 -14.78 -8.03
C MET A 350 -27.57 -14.99 -8.58
N ARG A 351 -28.56 -14.38 -7.93
CA ARG A 351 -29.94 -14.39 -8.39
C ARG A 351 -30.65 -13.10 -8.10
N ASP A 352 -31.28 -12.55 -9.13
CA ASP A 352 -32.29 -11.50 -8.98
C ASP A 352 -33.67 -12.17 -8.80
N TYR A 353 -34.31 -11.93 -7.66
CA TYR A 353 -35.60 -12.49 -7.36
C TYR A 353 -36.55 -11.47 -6.71
N GLY A 354 -37.50 -10.95 -7.47
CA GLY A 354 -38.41 -9.92 -6.99
C GLY A 354 -37.70 -8.67 -6.52
N GLN A 355 -37.72 -8.44 -5.22
CA GLN A 355 -37.07 -7.29 -4.56
C GLN A 355 -35.69 -7.62 -3.99
N HIS A 356 -35.17 -8.80 -4.23
CA HIS A 356 -33.91 -9.31 -3.70
C HIS A 356 -32.86 -9.50 -4.79
N ASN A 357 -31.61 -9.14 -4.47
CA ASN A 357 -30.43 -9.51 -5.24
C ASN A 357 -29.53 -10.35 -4.34
N LEU A 358 -29.67 -11.67 -4.44
CA LEU A 358 -28.98 -12.64 -3.62
C LEU A 358 -27.66 -13.05 -4.27
N LYS A 359 -26.62 -13.15 -3.49
CA LYS A 359 -25.32 -13.72 -3.86
C LYS A 359 -24.88 -14.72 -2.81
N ILE A 360 -24.45 -15.90 -3.25
CA ILE A 360 -23.81 -16.93 -2.42
C ILE A 360 -22.44 -17.19 -2.98
N GLY A 361 -21.41 -17.11 -2.18
CA GLY A 361 -20.01 -17.20 -2.61
C GLY A 361 -19.20 -18.23 -1.83
N LEU A 362 -18.18 -18.76 -2.51
CA LEU A 362 -17.15 -19.63 -1.97
C LEU A 362 -15.79 -19.08 -2.37
N ASN A 363 -14.87 -18.98 -1.40
CA ASN A 363 -13.45 -18.67 -1.66
C ASN A 363 -12.60 -19.85 -1.18
N GLU A 364 -11.63 -20.24 -2.01
CA GLU A 364 -10.53 -21.13 -1.64
C GLU A 364 -9.23 -20.42 -2.02
N TRP A 365 -8.51 -19.92 -1.02
CA TRP A 365 -7.28 -19.12 -1.21
C TRP A 365 -6.13 -19.83 -0.51
N ASN A 366 -5.11 -20.17 -1.30
CA ASN A 366 -3.90 -20.81 -0.83
C ASN A 366 -2.69 -19.92 -1.12
N PHE A 367 -1.78 -19.79 -0.18
CA PHE A 367 -0.60 -18.95 -0.27
C PHE A 367 0.61 -19.64 0.35
N ASP A 368 1.66 -19.84 -0.44
CA ASP A 368 2.96 -20.34 -0.02
C ASP A 368 3.96 -19.19 0.03
N LEU A 369 4.75 -19.12 1.08
CA LEU A 369 5.76 -18.09 1.28
C LEU A 369 7.09 -18.73 1.73
N ASN A 370 8.18 -18.28 1.12
CA ASN A 370 9.54 -18.50 1.58
C ASN A 370 10.22 -17.12 1.71
N TYR A 371 10.20 -16.58 2.92
CA TYR A 371 10.62 -15.23 3.24
C TYR A 371 11.66 -15.22 4.37
N TRP A 372 12.69 -14.42 4.18
CA TRP A 372 13.69 -14.14 5.20
C TRP A 372 14.36 -12.80 4.94
N SER A 373 14.92 -12.21 6.00
CA SER A 373 15.71 -10.99 5.91
C SER A 373 17.09 -11.16 6.54
N ALA A 374 17.98 -10.23 6.19
CA ALA A 374 19.28 -10.06 6.81
C ALA A 374 19.48 -8.56 7.10
N SER A 375 20.30 -8.24 8.06
CA SER A 375 20.65 -6.84 8.36
C SER A 375 22.15 -6.67 8.57
N THR A 376 22.63 -5.46 8.29
CA THR A 376 24.04 -5.09 8.47
C THR A 376 24.13 -3.64 8.93
N GLN A 377 25.06 -3.32 9.80
CA GLN A 377 25.33 -1.97 10.27
C GLN A 377 26.67 -1.45 9.72
N TRP A 378 26.74 -0.16 9.54
CA TRP A 378 27.99 0.58 9.20
C TRP A 378 27.88 2.01 9.68
N ASP A 379 29.04 2.69 9.74
CA ASP A 379 29.10 4.11 10.01
C ASP A 379 29.37 4.90 8.74
N ALA A 380 28.76 6.08 8.60
CA ALA A 380 28.89 6.92 7.42
C ALA A 380 29.03 8.41 7.78
N SER A 381 29.75 9.15 6.93
CA SER A 381 29.77 10.62 7.01
C SER A 381 28.40 11.21 6.69
N VAL A 382 28.00 12.28 7.38
CA VAL A 382 26.75 13.01 7.09
C VAL A 382 27.03 14.04 6.00
N LYS A 383 26.77 13.64 4.75
CA LYS A 383 26.85 14.48 3.56
C LYS A 383 26.04 13.86 2.42
N GLU A 384 25.78 14.63 1.39
CA GLU A 384 25.24 14.06 0.15
C GLU A 384 26.20 12.99 -0.37
N TYR A 385 25.67 11.81 -0.74
CA TYR A 385 26.45 10.59 -1.02
C TYR A 385 27.43 10.23 0.13
N PRO A 386 26.90 9.76 1.28
CA PRO A 386 27.71 9.40 2.43
C PRO A 386 28.87 8.47 2.08
N GLU A 387 30.03 8.70 2.68
CA GLU A 387 31.17 7.80 2.59
C GLU A 387 31.18 6.85 3.78
N PHE A 388 31.51 5.59 3.54
CA PHE A 388 31.75 4.65 4.61
C PHE A 388 32.92 5.07 5.48
N LEU A 389 32.72 4.99 6.78
CA LEU A 389 33.76 5.12 7.78
C LEU A 389 34.14 3.73 8.28
N SER A 390 35.36 3.59 8.76
CA SER A 390 35.77 2.39 9.48
C SER A 390 36.11 2.73 10.93
N HIS A 391 36.01 1.77 11.80
CA HIS A 391 36.44 1.94 13.18
C HIS A 391 37.38 0.84 13.65
N SER A 392 38.17 1.15 14.67
CA SER A 392 38.92 0.18 15.48
C SER A 392 38.31 0.10 16.86
N THR A 393 38.45 -1.04 17.51
CA THR A 393 38.04 -1.26 18.89
C THR A 393 39.23 -1.11 19.85
N VAL A 394 38.96 -1.02 21.16
CA VAL A 394 40.02 -1.02 22.18
C VAL A 394 40.79 -2.35 22.18
N SER A 395 40.10 -3.45 21.93
CA SER A 395 40.70 -4.78 21.85
C SER A 395 41.55 -5.02 20.60
N ASP A 396 41.24 -4.29 19.49
CA ASP A 396 42.05 -4.34 18.27
C ASP A 396 42.17 -2.92 17.68
N PRO A 397 43.18 -2.16 18.13
CA PRO A 397 43.42 -0.80 17.62
C PRO A 397 43.85 -0.73 16.15
N THR A 398 44.26 -1.84 15.57
CA THR A 398 44.70 -1.95 14.18
C THR A 398 43.58 -2.30 13.21
N ALA A 399 42.46 -2.79 13.73
CA ALA A 399 41.29 -3.14 12.93
C ALA A 399 40.76 -1.92 12.12
N ARG A 400 40.15 -2.21 11.01
CA ARG A 400 39.42 -1.24 10.16
C ARG A 400 38.08 -1.88 9.79
N ILE A 401 37.16 -1.89 10.76
CA ILE A 401 35.84 -2.54 10.64
C ILE A 401 34.92 -1.54 9.95
N THR A 402 34.43 -1.88 8.77
CA THR A 402 33.44 -1.07 8.03
C THR A 402 32.02 -1.62 8.25
N TYR A 403 31.82 -2.93 8.21
CA TYR A 403 30.53 -3.57 8.42
C TYR A 403 30.53 -4.37 9.72
N TYR A 404 29.47 -4.23 10.49
CA TYR A 404 29.33 -4.88 11.79
C TYR A 404 27.85 -5.16 12.09
N GLY A 405 27.56 -5.79 13.24
CA GLY A 405 26.20 -6.04 13.69
C GLY A 405 25.35 -6.83 12.71
N PHE A 406 25.96 -7.84 12.04
CA PHE A 406 25.25 -8.71 11.10
C PHE A 406 24.09 -9.42 11.79
N ASN A 407 22.86 -9.22 11.28
CA ASN A 407 21.64 -9.84 11.79
C ASN A 407 21.38 -9.61 13.29
N GLU A 408 21.97 -8.57 13.89
CA GLU A 408 21.78 -8.25 15.30
C GLU A 408 20.38 -7.70 15.58
N ILE A 409 19.76 -7.06 14.60
CA ILE A 409 18.53 -6.32 14.76
C ILE A 409 17.49 -6.74 13.70
N SER A 410 16.27 -7.02 14.16
CA SER A 410 15.05 -7.12 13.34
C SER A 410 15.23 -7.99 12.08
N THR A 411 15.60 -9.24 12.26
CA THR A 411 15.64 -10.21 11.16
C THR A 411 14.37 -11.03 11.14
N ASP A 412 13.81 -11.18 9.96
CA ASP A 412 12.57 -11.88 9.71
C ASP A 412 12.84 -13.27 9.11
N TYR A 413 11.99 -14.22 9.46
CA TYR A 413 12.01 -15.57 8.88
C TYR A 413 10.61 -16.18 8.94
N ALA A 414 10.01 -16.44 7.79
CA ALA A 414 8.72 -17.10 7.67
C ALA A 414 8.68 -17.98 6.42
N ILE A 415 8.69 -19.29 6.62
CA ILE A 415 8.59 -20.26 5.53
C ILE A 415 7.37 -21.14 5.81
N GLY A 416 6.38 -21.11 4.95
CA GLY A 416 5.17 -21.86 5.24
C GLY A 416 4.04 -21.67 4.22
N ASN A 417 2.88 -22.13 4.64
CA ASN A 417 1.66 -22.12 3.85
C ASN A 417 0.48 -21.60 4.68
N GLU A 418 -0.38 -20.83 4.02
CA GLU A 418 -1.66 -20.37 4.55
C GLU A 418 -2.76 -20.78 3.59
N ASN A 419 -3.81 -21.43 4.11
CA ASN A 419 -4.99 -21.80 3.35
C ASN A 419 -6.23 -21.20 4.02
N LYS A 420 -7.13 -20.59 3.22
CA LYS A 420 -8.40 -20.01 3.64
C LYS A 420 -9.53 -20.56 2.79
N LEU A 421 -10.45 -21.23 3.45
CA LEU A 421 -11.72 -21.67 2.86
C LEU A 421 -12.85 -20.88 3.48
N ALA A 422 -13.61 -20.15 2.66
CA ALA A 422 -14.71 -19.32 3.15
C ALA A 422 -15.99 -19.51 2.34
N GLY A 423 -17.09 -19.58 3.07
CA GLY A 423 -18.43 -19.46 2.52
C GLY A 423 -19.06 -18.14 2.95
N TYR A 424 -19.80 -17.48 2.06
CA TYR A 424 -20.47 -16.22 2.36
C TYR A 424 -21.74 -16.05 1.56
N PHE A 425 -22.59 -15.15 2.04
CA PHE A 425 -23.74 -14.67 1.29
C PHE A 425 -23.90 -13.15 1.48
N THR A 426 -24.53 -12.51 0.49
CA THR A 426 -25.07 -11.16 0.59
C THR A 426 -26.45 -11.11 -0.03
N ASP A 427 -27.30 -10.22 0.47
CA ASP A 427 -28.58 -9.91 -0.15
C ASP A 427 -28.82 -8.41 -0.12
N GLU A 428 -29.23 -7.86 -1.24
CA GLU A 428 -29.78 -6.52 -1.35
C GLU A 428 -31.29 -6.62 -1.47
N TRP A 429 -31.99 -6.17 -0.43
CA TRP A 429 -33.45 -6.20 -0.35
C TRP A 429 -34.05 -4.79 -0.47
N ARG A 430 -34.94 -4.61 -1.43
CA ARG A 430 -35.65 -3.35 -1.68
C ARG A 430 -37.16 -3.53 -1.44
N PRO A 431 -37.65 -3.53 -0.18
CA PRO A 431 -39.05 -3.73 0.14
C PRO A 431 -39.98 -2.69 -0.50
N ILE A 432 -39.48 -1.47 -0.67
CA ILE A 432 -40.10 -0.36 -1.40
C ILE A 432 -39.00 0.43 -2.13
N GLU A 433 -39.38 1.21 -3.15
CA GLU A 433 -38.41 1.97 -3.96
C GLU A 433 -37.53 2.94 -3.14
N SER A 434 -38.06 3.47 -2.03
CA SER A 434 -37.37 4.43 -1.19
C SER A 434 -36.50 3.80 -0.10
N LEU A 435 -36.56 2.48 0.09
CA LEU A 435 -35.85 1.80 1.18
C LEU A 435 -35.08 0.59 0.64
N ARG A 436 -33.78 0.58 0.91
CA ARG A 436 -32.86 -0.46 0.53
C ARG A 436 -32.12 -0.97 1.78
N PHE A 437 -32.06 -2.27 1.94
CA PHE A 437 -31.20 -2.96 2.88
C PHE A 437 -30.12 -3.72 2.13
N PHE A 438 -28.91 -3.74 2.68
CA PHE A 438 -27.86 -4.66 2.27
C PHE A 438 -27.37 -5.39 3.52
N TYR A 439 -27.31 -6.71 3.47
CA TYR A 439 -26.81 -7.52 4.56
C TYR A 439 -26.08 -8.74 4.05
N GLY A 440 -25.16 -9.25 4.87
CA GLY A 440 -24.41 -10.44 4.53
C GLY A 440 -23.59 -10.97 5.67
N ALA A 441 -23.13 -12.20 5.50
CA ALA A 441 -22.25 -12.86 6.44
C ALA A 441 -21.22 -13.73 5.72
N ARG A 442 -20.06 -13.91 6.36
CA ARG A 442 -18.95 -14.74 5.93
C ARG A 442 -18.45 -15.57 7.10
N LEU A 443 -18.18 -16.84 6.83
CA LEU A 443 -17.40 -17.72 7.70
C LEU A 443 -16.18 -18.19 6.93
N GLU A 444 -15.00 -18.09 7.57
CA GLU A 444 -13.72 -18.44 6.98
C GLU A 444 -12.94 -19.35 7.91
N TRP A 445 -12.63 -20.54 7.43
CA TRP A 445 -11.65 -21.40 8.07
C TRP A 445 -10.27 -21.09 7.51
N CYS A 446 -9.35 -20.68 8.40
CA CYS A 446 -7.96 -20.37 8.08
C CYS A 446 -7.06 -21.41 8.74
N ARG A 447 -6.27 -22.09 7.92
CA ARG A 447 -5.17 -22.96 8.37
C ARG A 447 -3.86 -22.34 7.97
N MET A 448 -2.94 -22.24 8.92
CA MET A 448 -1.60 -21.75 8.71
C MET A 448 -0.59 -22.75 9.27
N SER A 449 0.52 -22.94 8.53
CA SER A 449 1.64 -23.78 8.92
C SER A 449 2.91 -23.01 8.54
N VAL A 450 3.72 -22.61 9.51
CA VAL A 450 4.88 -21.74 9.30
C VAL A 450 6.07 -22.14 10.18
N ASP A 451 7.25 -22.15 9.59
CA ASP A 451 8.51 -22.18 10.27
C ASP A 451 9.00 -20.75 10.49
N GLN A 452 9.30 -20.40 11.73
CA GLN A 452 9.79 -19.08 12.14
C GLN A 452 11.00 -19.22 13.04
N LEU A 453 11.84 -18.20 13.14
CA LEU A 453 12.90 -18.20 14.12
C LEU A 453 12.37 -17.84 15.51
N PRO A 454 12.91 -18.47 16.59
CA PRO A 454 12.62 -18.03 17.94
C PRO A 454 13.18 -16.63 18.16
N TYR A 455 12.55 -15.91 19.10
CA TYR A 455 13.10 -14.64 19.52
C TYR A 455 14.46 -14.85 20.20
N ALA A 456 15.50 -14.35 19.55
CA ALA A 456 16.83 -14.23 20.10
C ALA A 456 17.52 -13.05 19.43
N ARG A 457 18.21 -12.23 20.20
CA ARG A 457 19.02 -11.12 19.67
C ARG A 457 20.46 -11.32 20.14
N PHE A 458 21.34 -11.59 19.22
CA PHE A 458 22.78 -11.55 19.41
C PHE A 458 23.46 -11.29 18.07
N ALA A 459 24.66 -10.75 18.12
CA ALA A 459 25.42 -10.47 16.91
C ALA A 459 25.64 -11.73 16.07
N ASP A 460 25.66 -11.55 14.75
CA ASP A 460 25.90 -12.62 13.78
C ASP A 460 24.84 -13.75 13.77
N MET A 461 23.59 -13.42 14.01
CA MET A 461 22.47 -14.38 13.96
C MET A 461 22.30 -15.04 12.59
N TYR A 462 22.09 -16.35 12.57
CA TYR A 462 21.64 -17.15 11.41
C TYR A 462 21.12 -18.51 11.88
N VAL A 463 20.44 -19.25 11.02
CA VAL A 463 19.96 -20.60 11.33
C VAL A 463 21.15 -21.54 11.60
N GLY A 464 21.21 -22.09 12.78
CA GLY A 464 22.35 -22.92 13.27
C GLY A 464 23.40 -22.15 14.07
N ALA A 465 23.30 -20.82 14.19
CA ALA A 465 24.16 -20.04 15.07
C ALA A 465 23.90 -20.41 16.53
N THR A 466 24.96 -20.44 17.34
CA THR A 466 24.90 -20.71 18.80
C THR A 466 25.41 -19.48 19.54
N ASN A 467 24.59 -18.93 20.45
CA ASN A 467 24.99 -17.79 21.27
C ASN A 467 25.95 -18.18 22.41
N ALA A 468 26.41 -17.17 23.16
CA ALA A 468 27.34 -17.38 24.29
C ALA A 468 26.74 -18.26 25.40
N ASP A 469 25.42 -18.34 25.52
CA ASP A 469 24.70 -19.16 26.50
C ASP A 469 24.47 -20.61 26.01
N GLY A 470 25.02 -20.96 24.84
CA GLY A 470 24.87 -22.29 24.25
C GLY A 470 23.53 -22.54 23.56
N VAL A 471 22.71 -21.51 23.34
CA VAL A 471 21.42 -21.64 22.64
C VAL A 471 21.63 -21.58 21.13
N THR A 472 21.25 -22.66 20.45
CA THR A 472 21.33 -22.76 18.99
C THR A 472 20.01 -22.31 18.36
N ILE A 473 20.10 -21.42 17.36
CA ILE A 473 18.95 -20.91 16.59
C ILE A 473 18.47 -21.97 15.61
N THR A 474 17.27 -22.46 15.83
CA THR A 474 16.58 -23.40 14.93
C THR A 474 15.19 -22.91 14.64
N PRO A 475 14.70 -23.04 13.39
CA PRO A 475 13.31 -22.71 13.07
C PRO A 475 12.34 -23.51 13.92
N GLN A 476 11.32 -22.84 14.44
CA GLN A 476 10.22 -23.44 15.19
C GLN A 476 8.99 -23.54 14.29
N HIS A 477 8.46 -24.76 14.19
CA HIS A 477 7.24 -25.01 13.43
C HIS A 477 5.98 -24.64 14.23
N ARG A 478 5.08 -23.87 13.60
CA ARG A 478 3.78 -23.52 14.17
C ARG A 478 2.66 -23.86 13.19
N THR A 479 1.65 -24.54 13.71
CA THR A 479 0.40 -24.77 12.97
C THR A 479 -0.75 -24.15 13.73
N LYS A 480 -1.59 -23.39 13.05
CA LYS A 480 -2.79 -22.74 13.58
C LYS A 480 -3.99 -23.04 12.70
N ASN A 481 -5.10 -23.33 13.35
CA ASN A 481 -6.42 -23.48 12.72
C ASN A 481 -7.37 -22.51 13.43
N LYS A 482 -7.99 -21.62 12.68
CA LYS A 482 -8.88 -20.59 13.20
C LYS A 482 -10.13 -20.49 12.35
N LEU A 483 -11.25 -20.19 13.00
CA LEU A 483 -12.49 -19.82 12.34
C LEU A 483 -12.67 -18.32 12.50
N ASN A 484 -12.62 -17.59 11.39
CA ASN A 484 -12.86 -16.16 11.31
C ASN A 484 -14.28 -15.88 10.83
N TYR A 485 -14.79 -14.69 11.08
CA TYR A 485 -16.10 -14.29 10.59
C TYR A 485 -16.14 -12.82 10.17
N ALA A 486 -17.11 -12.51 9.32
CA ALA A 486 -17.53 -11.14 9.05
C ALA A 486 -19.04 -11.10 8.90
N PHE A 487 -19.66 -10.01 9.30
CA PHE A 487 -21.05 -9.72 8.98
C PHE A 487 -21.27 -8.22 8.81
N THR A 488 -22.28 -7.89 8.02
CA THR A 488 -22.67 -6.50 7.74
C THR A 488 -24.18 -6.37 7.64
N VAL A 489 -24.66 -5.20 8.01
CA VAL A 489 -26.01 -4.74 7.73
C VAL A 489 -25.97 -3.25 7.42
N SER A 490 -26.64 -2.83 6.36
CA SER A 490 -26.81 -1.42 6.03
C SER A 490 -28.24 -1.12 5.60
N ALA A 491 -28.66 0.10 5.80
CA ALA A 491 -29.94 0.62 5.36
C ALA A 491 -29.76 1.99 4.70
N THR A 492 -30.42 2.20 3.57
CA THR A 492 -30.50 3.47 2.89
C THR A 492 -31.97 3.83 2.67
N TRP A 493 -32.38 4.99 3.16
CA TRP A 493 -33.77 5.45 3.07
C TRP A 493 -33.85 6.82 2.39
N SER A 494 -34.46 6.85 1.21
CA SER A 494 -34.77 8.06 0.45
C SER A 494 -36.12 8.60 0.87
N PHE A 495 -36.17 9.58 1.78
CA PHE A 495 -37.44 10.07 2.35
C PHE A 495 -38.02 11.30 1.65
N TYR A 496 -37.21 12.01 0.87
CA TYR A 496 -37.64 13.18 0.11
C TYR A 496 -36.84 13.25 -1.22
N LYS A 497 -37.34 14.01 -2.19
CA LYS A 497 -36.71 14.15 -3.52
C LYS A 497 -35.21 14.41 -3.45
N GLY A 498 -34.44 13.39 -3.74
CA GLY A 498 -32.98 13.43 -3.73
C GLY A 498 -32.35 13.42 -2.33
N MET A 499 -33.12 13.44 -1.23
CA MET A 499 -32.58 13.38 0.14
C MET A 499 -32.81 12.01 0.76
N GLY A 500 -31.82 11.57 1.55
CA GLY A 500 -31.96 10.33 2.29
C GLY A 500 -30.97 10.20 3.44
N LEU A 501 -31.13 9.12 4.17
CA LEU A 501 -30.29 8.67 5.25
C LEU A 501 -29.63 7.37 4.86
N THR A 502 -28.42 7.16 5.34
CA THR A 502 -27.73 5.86 5.26
C THR A 502 -27.11 5.53 6.60
N ALA A 503 -27.16 4.26 6.97
CA ALA A 503 -26.47 3.76 8.15
C ALA A 503 -26.00 2.34 7.89
N ASP A 504 -24.83 2.00 8.42
CA ASP A 504 -24.27 0.66 8.31
C ASP A 504 -23.50 0.25 9.57
N PHE A 505 -23.53 -1.04 9.83
CA PHE A 505 -22.69 -1.69 10.81
C PHE A 505 -22.02 -2.90 10.17
N THR A 506 -20.70 -2.99 10.31
CA THR A 506 -19.90 -4.11 9.82
C THR A 506 -18.95 -4.54 10.92
N GLN A 507 -18.84 -5.84 11.14
CA GLN A 507 -17.86 -6.40 12.06
C GLN A 507 -17.15 -7.58 11.42
N MET A 508 -15.84 -7.62 11.59
CA MET A 508 -15.04 -8.78 11.22
C MET A 508 -14.07 -9.16 12.33
N GLU A 509 -13.65 -10.42 12.26
CA GLU A 509 -12.56 -10.97 13.04
C GLU A 509 -11.64 -11.77 12.12
N ARG A 510 -10.35 -11.53 12.20
CA ARG A 510 -9.35 -12.29 11.45
C ARG A 510 -8.20 -12.76 12.34
N SER A 511 -7.63 -13.88 11.95
CA SER A 511 -6.39 -14.38 12.54
C SER A 511 -5.19 -13.56 12.09
N PRO A 512 -4.07 -13.58 12.84
CA PRO A 512 -2.79 -13.11 12.35
C PRO A 512 -2.43 -13.78 11.02
N ARG A 513 -1.77 -13.04 10.15
CA ARG A 513 -1.25 -13.52 8.86
C ARG A 513 0.03 -14.35 9.10
N MET A 514 0.39 -15.16 8.12
CA MET A 514 1.66 -15.91 8.19
C MET A 514 2.88 -14.98 8.32
N THR A 515 2.87 -13.83 7.66
CA THR A 515 3.93 -12.82 7.75
C THR A 515 4.03 -12.15 9.12
N ASP A 516 2.95 -12.09 9.90
CA ASP A 516 2.97 -11.55 11.26
C ASP A 516 3.81 -12.43 12.22
N TYR A 517 4.14 -13.66 11.83
CA TYR A 517 5.01 -14.57 12.56
C TYR A 517 6.48 -14.50 12.13
N ALA A 518 6.83 -13.63 11.20
CA ALA A 518 8.18 -13.54 10.66
C ALA A 518 9.21 -13.13 11.70
N ASN A 519 8.83 -12.27 12.66
CA ASN A 519 9.67 -11.76 13.72
C ASN A 519 8.95 -11.90 15.06
N MET A 520 9.54 -12.59 16.02
CA MET A 520 9.10 -12.79 17.41
C MET A 520 7.71 -13.43 17.62
N GLY A 521 6.93 -13.59 16.58
CA GLY A 521 5.60 -14.17 16.62
C GLY A 521 4.54 -13.30 17.30
N PRO A 522 3.35 -13.17 16.73
CA PRO A 522 2.27 -12.45 17.36
C PRO A 522 1.85 -13.18 18.64
N GLN A 523 1.41 -12.45 19.61
CA GLN A 523 0.54 -13.01 20.62
C GLN A 523 -0.71 -13.47 19.86
N ASP A 524 -1.10 -14.69 19.99
CA ASP A 524 -2.09 -15.41 19.17
C ASP A 524 -3.52 -14.85 19.27
N LEU A 525 -3.62 -13.53 19.22
CA LEU A 525 -4.83 -12.76 19.37
C LEU A 525 -5.46 -12.47 18.00
N ARG A 526 -6.75 -12.60 17.94
CA ARG A 526 -7.52 -12.26 16.75
C ARG A 526 -7.72 -10.75 16.65
N LEU A 527 -7.46 -10.20 15.49
CA LEU A 527 -7.81 -8.83 15.17
C LEU A 527 -9.31 -8.71 14.98
N ARG A 528 -9.96 -7.82 15.73
CA ARG A 528 -11.39 -7.55 15.61
C ARG A 528 -11.61 -6.10 15.19
N ILE A 529 -12.46 -5.89 14.17
CA ILE A 529 -12.75 -4.57 13.61
C ILE A 529 -14.27 -4.38 13.52
N PRO A 530 -14.91 -3.74 14.50
CA PRO A 530 -16.24 -3.17 14.35
C PRO A 530 -16.17 -1.80 13.68
N LEU A 531 -17.05 -1.56 12.71
CA LEU A 531 -17.26 -0.32 11.97
C LEU A 531 -18.73 0.07 12.04
N LEU A 532 -19.02 1.29 12.48
CA LEU A 532 -20.35 1.89 12.48
C LEU A 532 -20.28 3.20 11.72
N ARG A 533 -21.17 3.37 10.73
CA ARG A 533 -21.31 4.63 9.99
C ARG A 533 -22.76 5.05 9.93
N GLY A 534 -22.96 6.35 9.87
CA GLY A 534 -24.29 6.93 9.65
C GLY A 534 -24.18 8.29 9.00
N GLY A 535 -25.10 8.62 8.10
CA GLY A 535 -24.98 9.85 7.37
C GLY A 535 -26.24 10.24 6.61
N ILE A 536 -26.14 11.40 6.00
CA ILE A 536 -27.16 11.98 5.14
C ILE A 536 -26.59 12.18 3.74
N TYR A 537 -27.46 12.11 2.75
CA TYR A 537 -27.11 12.49 1.40
C TYR A 537 -28.20 13.36 0.77
N TYR A 538 -27.77 14.22 -0.15
CA TYR A 538 -28.65 15.00 -1.01
C TYR A 538 -28.14 14.99 -2.44
N ARG A 539 -29.03 14.71 -3.37
CA ARG A 539 -28.70 14.63 -4.78
C ARG A 539 -29.76 15.29 -5.65
N ASN A 540 -29.29 16.10 -6.57
CA ASN A 540 -30.06 16.56 -7.69
C ASN A 540 -29.17 16.69 -8.95
N LYS A 541 -29.67 17.31 -10.01
CA LYS A 541 -28.89 17.47 -11.27
C LYS A 541 -27.64 18.35 -11.16
N TRP A 542 -27.50 19.12 -10.07
CA TRP A 542 -26.45 20.13 -9.91
C TRP A 542 -25.46 19.77 -8.80
N ILE A 543 -25.92 19.02 -7.84
CA ILE A 543 -25.15 18.74 -6.64
C ILE A 543 -25.43 17.33 -6.14
N ASP A 544 -24.37 16.64 -5.77
CA ASP A 544 -24.38 15.38 -5.01
C ASP A 544 -23.56 15.60 -3.74
N VAL A 545 -24.19 15.47 -2.58
CA VAL A 545 -23.56 15.64 -1.27
C VAL A 545 -23.82 14.40 -0.45
N THR A 546 -22.75 13.85 0.13
CA THR A 546 -22.82 12.79 1.13
C THR A 546 -22.01 13.21 2.35
N SER A 547 -22.63 13.18 3.52
CA SER A 547 -21.97 13.52 4.79
C SER A 547 -22.16 12.39 5.79
N MET A 548 -21.08 11.82 6.31
CA MET A 548 -21.07 10.62 7.14
C MET A 548 -20.23 10.79 8.40
N ILE A 549 -20.74 10.28 9.49
CA ILE A 549 -19.99 10.05 10.74
C ILE A 549 -19.57 8.57 10.75
N THR A 550 -18.32 8.33 11.12
CA THR A 550 -17.73 7.00 11.20
C THR A 550 -17.17 6.77 12.59
N TRP A 551 -17.46 5.63 13.17
CA TRP A 551 -16.76 5.06 14.31
C TRP A 551 -16.19 3.71 13.92
N ILE A 552 -14.89 3.52 14.14
CA ILE A 552 -14.18 2.28 13.88
C ILE A 552 -13.20 2.00 15.00
N GLN A 553 -13.03 0.72 15.32
CA GLN A 553 -12.01 0.25 16.25
C GLN A 553 -11.27 -0.93 15.65
N LYS A 554 -9.95 -0.98 15.79
CA LYS A 554 -9.11 -2.12 15.45
C LYS A 554 -8.46 -2.60 16.74
N THR A 555 -8.89 -3.78 17.22
CA THR A 555 -8.41 -4.34 18.49
C THR A 555 -7.29 -5.34 18.28
N ASN A 556 -6.51 -5.60 19.33
CA ASN A 556 -5.47 -6.63 19.35
C ASN A 556 -4.36 -6.42 18.31
N ASN A 557 -4.04 -5.16 17.97
CA ASN A 557 -2.80 -4.88 17.27
C ASN A 557 -1.62 -5.25 18.19
N THR A 558 -0.55 -5.73 17.61
CA THR A 558 0.70 -6.03 18.33
C THR A 558 1.77 -5.05 17.93
N ASP A 559 2.53 -4.55 18.90
CA ASP A 559 3.71 -3.72 18.67
C ASP A 559 4.86 -4.19 19.55
N GLN A 560 6.09 -3.81 19.19
CA GLN A 560 7.30 -4.04 19.94
C GLN A 560 7.98 -2.71 20.23
N GLN A 561 8.35 -2.53 21.48
CA GLN A 561 9.00 -1.31 21.95
C GLN A 561 10.26 -1.64 22.74
N ASP A 562 11.32 -0.89 22.45
CA ASP A 562 12.52 -0.88 23.26
C ASP A 562 12.34 0.17 24.36
N ILE A 563 12.19 -0.29 25.60
CA ILE A 563 11.99 0.57 26.75
C ILE A 563 13.32 0.74 27.46
N THR A 564 13.81 1.97 27.51
CA THR A 564 15.07 2.31 28.17
C THR A 564 14.83 2.60 29.63
N LYS A 565 15.67 2.03 30.49
CA LYS A 565 15.68 2.30 31.92
C LYS A 565 16.04 3.77 32.18
N PRO A 566 15.23 4.52 32.95
CA PRO A 566 15.47 5.94 33.20
C PRO A 566 16.90 6.23 33.69
N GLY A 567 17.55 7.24 33.09
CA GLY A 567 18.90 7.67 33.46
C GLY A 567 20.03 6.73 33.04
N THR A 568 19.75 5.71 32.22
CA THR A 568 20.74 4.74 31.73
C THR A 568 20.61 4.51 30.23
N SER A 569 21.57 3.77 29.64
CA SER A 569 21.47 3.25 28.27
C SER A 569 20.92 1.81 28.17
N ILE A 570 20.48 1.25 29.31
CA ILE A 570 19.97 -0.12 29.35
C ILE A 570 18.55 -0.14 28.80
N SER A 571 18.33 -0.90 27.73
CA SER A 571 17.01 -1.09 27.11
C SER A 571 16.57 -2.54 27.16
N LYS A 572 15.26 -2.74 27.28
CA LYS A 572 14.62 -4.05 27.21
C LYS A 572 13.49 -4.01 26.19
N THR A 573 13.55 -4.89 25.23
CA THR A 573 12.47 -5.03 24.22
C THR A 573 11.29 -5.76 24.83
N THR A 574 10.10 -5.24 24.61
CA THR A 574 8.87 -5.89 25.03
C THR A 574 7.81 -5.80 23.95
N SER A 575 6.94 -6.81 23.90
CA SER A 575 5.76 -6.81 23.03
C SER A 575 4.54 -6.41 23.83
N LEU A 576 3.67 -5.62 23.22
CA LEU A 576 2.39 -5.24 23.80
C LEU A 576 1.26 -5.36 22.78
N ASN A 577 0.05 -5.54 23.30
CA ASN A 577 -1.16 -5.48 22.48
C ASN A 577 -1.90 -4.18 22.79
N TYR A 578 -2.46 -3.59 21.74
CA TYR A 578 -3.17 -2.35 21.85
C TYR A 578 -4.34 -2.30 20.86
N SER A 579 -5.18 -1.31 20.98
CA SER A 579 -6.26 -1.04 20.04
C SER A 579 -6.11 0.36 19.47
N ILE A 580 -6.67 0.60 18.29
CA ILE A 580 -6.85 1.92 17.71
C ILE A 580 -8.34 2.17 17.58
N GLN A 581 -8.80 3.32 18.05
CA GLN A 581 -10.18 3.77 17.87
C GLN A 581 -10.18 5.09 17.13
N THR A 582 -11.00 5.17 16.07
CA THR A 582 -11.18 6.40 15.30
C THR A 582 -12.64 6.82 15.29
N VAL A 583 -12.87 8.10 15.58
CA VAL A 583 -14.13 8.78 15.26
C VAL A 583 -13.82 9.78 14.16
N GLY A 584 -14.61 9.77 13.10
CA GLY A 584 -14.40 10.61 11.94
C GLY A 584 -15.70 11.19 11.38
N TRP A 585 -15.55 12.25 10.65
CA TRP A 585 -16.61 12.88 9.86
C TRP A 585 -16.07 13.18 8.47
N THR A 586 -16.77 12.67 7.44
CA THR A 586 -16.38 12.88 6.03
C THR A 586 -17.58 13.49 5.28
N THR A 587 -17.30 14.53 4.53
CA THR A 587 -18.28 15.12 3.59
C THR A 587 -17.68 15.16 2.19
N ASN A 588 -18.37 14.54 1.26
CA ASN A 588 -18.06 14.54 -0.16
C ASN A 588 -19.09 15.36 -0.90
N VAL A 589 -18.64 16.23 -1.80
CA VAL A 589 -19.49 17.12 -2.61
C VAL A 589 -19.06 17.04 -4.06
N GLU A 590 -19.99 16.73 -4.95
CA GLU A 590 -19.83 16.94 -6.39
C GLU A 590 -20.80 18.04 -6.82
N LEU A 591 -20.32 19.05 -7.49
CA LEU A 591 -21.08 20.23 -7.89
C LEU A 591 -20.86 20.53 -9.37
N ASP A 592 -21.95 20.57 -10.14
CA ASP A 592 -22.00 20.96 -11.54
C ASP A 592 -22.84 22.28 -11.68
N PRO A 593 -22.32 23.47 -11.29
CA PRO A 593 -23.11 24.69 -11.12
C PRO A 593 -23.62 25.24 -12.42
N PHE A 594 -22.90 25.03 -13.52
CA PHE A 594 -23.30 25.41 -14.87
C PHE A 594 -22.53 24.57 -15.90
N LYS A 595 -22.95 24.63 -17.16
CA LYS A 595 -22.36 23.82 -18.24
C LYS A 595 -20.85 23.99 -18.31
N GLY A 596 -20.16 22.86 -18.19
CA GLY A 596 -18.70 22.77 -18.27
C GLY A 596 -17.96 22.98 -16.97
N ALA A 597 -18.59 23.52 -15.92
CA ALA A 597 -17.98 23.66 -14.60
C ALA A 597 -18.27 22.43 -13.75
N HIS A 598 -17.23 21.91 -13.11
CA HIS A 598 -17.33 20.81 -12.18
C HIS A 598 -16.40 21.08 -10.98
N LEU A 599 -16.89 20.84 -9.79
CA LEU A 599 -16.12 20.89 -8.55
C LEU A 599 -16.37 19.60 -7.75
N HIS A 600 -15.32 18.86 -7.49
CA HIS A 600 -15.31 17.87 -6.43
C HIS A 600 -14.66 18.47 -5.19
N ALA A 601 -15.27 18.26 -4.03
CA ALA A 601 -14.72 18.67 -2.74
C ALA A 601 -14.89 17.55 -1.71
N LEU A 602 -13.81 17.19 -1.04
CA LEU A 602 -13.78 16.23 0.05
C LEU A 602 -13.22 16.88 1.29
N PHE A 603 -13.95 16.75 2.40
CA PHE A 603 -13.49 17.13 3.73
C PHE A 603 -13.54 15.90 4.63
N THR A 604 -12.45 15.62 5.34
CA THR A 604 -12.40 14.58 6.36
C THR A 604 -11.78 15.13 7.64
N TYR A 605 -12.49 14.98 8.75
CA TYR A 605 -11.96 15.10 10.09
C TYR A 605 -11.95 13.74 10.75
N GLN A 606 -10.83 13.35 11.35
CA GLN A 606 -10.70 12.08 12.05
C GLN A 606 -9.83 12.22 13.30
N LYS A 607 -10.20 11.46 14.33
CA LYS A 607 -9.44 11.42 15.59
C LYS A 607 -9.04 9.98 15.91
N PRO A 608 -7.98 9.45 15.29
CA PRO A 608 -7.44 8.13 15.62
C PRO A 608 -6.69 8.20 16.94
N THR A 609 -7.06 7.36 17.91
CA THR A 609 -6.45 7.33 19.25
C THR A 609 -6.02 5.92 19.63
N TYR A 610 -4.87 5.82 20.26
CA TYR A 610 -4.45 4.59 20.91
C TYR A 610 -5.35 4.26 22.10
N LYS A 611 -5.72 2.98 22.23
CA LYS A 611 -6.43 2.39 23.35
C LYS A 611 -5.60 1.24 23.91
N ASP A 612 -5.54 1.15 25.22
CA ASP A 612 -4.82 0.09 25.94
C ASP A 612 -3.33 -0.02 25.55
N TYR A 613 -2.73 1.07 25.08
CA TYR A 613 -1.33 1.13 24.70
C TYR A 613 -0.46 1.45 25.93
N SER A 614 -0.29 0.46 26.79
CA SER A 614 0.53 0.60 28.00
C SER A 614 1.24 -0.69 28.34
N VAL A 615 2.47 -0.58 28.86
CA VAL A 615 3.25 -1.71 29.35
C VAL A 615 4.26 -1.25 30.38
N THR A 616 4.43 -2.04 31.44
CA THR A 616 5.48 -1.87 32.46
C THR A 616 6.55 -2.94 32.24
N VAL A 617 7.79 -2.52 32.12
CA VAL A 617 8.94 -3.40 31.98
C VAL A 617 9.72 -3.40 33.30
N LYS A 618 10.02 -4.60 33.80
CA LYS A 618 10.88 -4.80 34.95
C LYS A 618 12.30 -5.17 34.49
N PHE A 619 13.30 -4.46 34.99
CA PHE A 619 14.71 -4.74 34.77
C PHE A 619 15.26 -5.73 35.79
N ASP A 620 16.44 -6.27 35.55
CA ASP A 620 17.03 -7.36 36.36
C ASP A 620 17.40 -6.92 37.79
N ASP A 621 17.63 -5.64 37.99
CA ASP A 621 17.82 -5.02 39.31
C ASP A 621 16.54 -4.71 40.09
N GLY A 622 15.39 -5.04 39.49
CA GLY A 622 14.07 -4.85 40.10
C GLY A 622 13.41 -3.49 39.82
N GLU A 623 14.12 -2.54 39.20
CA GLU A 623 13.54 -1.27 38.79
C GLU A 623 12.55 -1.48 37.61
N THR A 624 11.63 -0.55 37.48
CA THR A 624 10.60 -0.59 36.43
C THR A 624 10.60 0.68 35.57
N ALA A 625 10.22 0.53 34.31
CA ALA A 625 9.91 1.65 33.45
C ALA A 625 8.55 1.41 32.76
N ASP A 626 7.77 2.47 32.66
CA ASP A 626 6.42 2.46 32.10
C ASP A 626 6.42 3.15 30.74
N LEU A 627 5.77 2.52 29.77
CA LEU A 627 5.35 3.16 28.53
C LEU A 627 3.82 3.26 28.54
N ASN A 628 3.29 4.47 28.37
CA ASN A 628 1.85 4.68 28.23
C ASN A 628 1.56 5.71 27.14
N ALA A 629 0.97 5.26 26.05
CA ALA A 629 0.49 6.10 24.96
C ALA A 629 -1.05 6.07 24.81
N THR A 630 -1.76 5.47 25.78
CA THR A 630 -3.22 5.40 25.78
C THR A 630 -3.83 6.80 25.75
N GLY A 631 -4.73 7.05 24.79
CA GLY A 631 -5.39 8.34 24.58
C GLY A 631 -4.64 9.28 23.62
N ASN A 632 -3.38 9.02 23.31
CA ASN A 632 -2.62 9.79 22.34
C ASN A 632 -3.15 9.56 20.91
N ILE A 633 -2.95 10.57 20.06
CA ILE A 633 -3.26 10.47 18.62
C ILE A 633 -2.27 9.51 17.97
N VAL A 634 -2.78 8.67 17.09
CA VAL A 634 -1.95 7.72 16.32
C VAL A 634 -0.98 8.51 15.43
N LYS A 635 0.29 8.12 15.47
CA LYS A 635 1.34 8.77 14.69
C LYS A 635 1.10 8.64 13.17
N GLU A 636 1.63 9.59 12.41
CA GLU A 636 1.63 9.62 10.94
C GLU A 636 0.24 9.69 10.27
N ILE A 637 -0.83 9.89 11.05
CA ILE A 637 -2.19 10.04 10.54
C ILE A 637 -2.64 11.49 10.70
N PRO A 638 -2.91 12.22 9.61
CA PRO A 638 -3.45 13.57 9.69
C PRO A 638 -4.90 13.53 10.19
N GLN A 639 -5.23 14.49 11.06
CA GLN A 639 -6.60 14.61 11.60
C GLN A 639 -7.55 15.33 10.63
N ILE A 640 -7.01 16.16 9.74
CA ILE A 640 -7.77 16.93 8.75
C ILE A 640 -7.22 16.62 7.38
N LEU A 641 -8.11 16.28 6.46
CA LEU A 641 -7.83 16.12 5.04
C LEU A 641 -8.85 16.95 4.26
N ILE A 642 -8.37 17.77 3.32
CA ILE A 642 -9.22 18.53 2.40
C ILE A 642 -8.75 18.25 0.98
N GLU A 643 -9.69 18.04 0.08
CA GLU A 643 -9.41 17.93 -1.34
C GLU A 643 -10.41 18.77 -2.11
N LEU A 644 -9.91 19.57 -3.06
CA LEU A 644 -10.71 20.41 -3.94
C LEU A 644 -10.21 20.19 -5.37
N ASP A 645 -11.07 19.66 -6.23
CA ASP A 645 -10.76 19.37 -7.62
C ASP A 645 -11.70 20.17 -8.56
N PRO A 646 -11.48 21.48 -8.74
CA PRO A 646 -12.22 22.27 -9.71
C PRO A 646 -11.80 21.95 -11.14
N SER A 647 -12.74 21.94 -12.06
CA SER A 647 -12.46 21.90 -13.48
C SER A 647 -13.48 22.71 -14.29
N TYR A 648 -13.03 23.21 -15.44
CA TYR A 648 -13.88 23.93 -16.37
C TYR A 648 -13.60 23.49 -17.80
N THR A 649 -14.62 22.94 -18.44
CA THR A 649 -14.59 22.49 -19.83
C THR A 649 -15.28 23.51 -20.73
N PHE A 650 -14.58 23.96 -21.75
CA PHE A 650 -14.99 25.01 -22.67
C PHE A 650 -14.59 24.70 -24.12
N TYR A 651 -14.82 25.64 -25.03
CA TYR A 651 -14.50 25.51 -26.47
C TYR A 651 -15.09 24.24 -27.08
N LYS A 652 -16.45 24.11 -27.05
CA LYS A 652 -17.19 22.96 -27.58
C LYS A 652 -16.73 21.62 -26.96
N ASP A 653 -16.51 21.62 -25.67
CA ASP A 653 -16.09 20.50 -24.87
C ASP A 653 -14.68 19.91 -25.24
N LYS A 654 -13.85 20.75 -25.91
CA LYS A 654 -12.52 20.35 -26.35
C LYS A 654 -11.39 20.71 -25.38
N MET A 655 -11.57 21.72 -24.58
CA MET A 655 -10.55 22.19 -23.65
C MET A 655 -11.07 22.11 -22.21
N THR A 656 -10.27 21.56 -21.32
CA THR A 656 -10.56 21.52 -19.88
C THR A 656 -9.36 22.08 -19.12
N VAL A 657 -9.59 23.08 -18.29
CA VAL A 657 -8.65 23.52 -17.25
C VAL A 657 -9.07 22.83 -15.97
N TRP A 658 -8.12 22.28 -15.24
CA TRP A 658 -8.38 21.58 -14.00
C TRP A 658 -7.32 21.92 -12.93
N GLY A 659 -7.74 21.84 -11.68
CA GLY A 659 -6.86 21.93 -10.51
C GLY A 659 -7.18 20.82 -9.52
N SER A 660 -6.23 20.51 -8.65
CA SER A 660 -6.41 19.62 -7.50
C SER A 660 -5.58 20.18 -6.34
N PHE A 661 -6.27 20.56 -5.28
CA PHE A 661 -5.67 21.16 -4.08
C PHE A 661 -5.94 20.24 -2.90
N ARG A 662 -4.89 19.84 -2.21
CA ARG A 662 -4.96 18.86 -1.13
C ARG A 662 -4.28 19.38 0.10
N TYR A 663 -4.99 19.42 1.18
CA TYR A 663 -4.45 19.77 2.49
C TYR A 663 -4.35 18.53 3.38
N PHE A 664 -3.17 18.27 3.86
CA PHE A 664 -2.89 17.31 4.91
C PHE A 664 -2.64 18.08 6.20
N GLY A 665 -3.46 17.83 7.22
CA GLY A 665 -3.31 18.46 8.51
C GLY A 665 -2.07 17.96 9.26
N LYS A 666 -1.82 18.56 10.42
CA LYS A 666 -0.75 18.16 11.34
C LYS A 666 -0.74 16.65 11.60
N THR A 667 0.47 16.06 11.60
CA THR A 667 0.72 14.65 11.95
C THR A 667 1.70 14.56 13.12
N TYR A 668 1.50 13.60 14.02
CA TYR A 668 2.46 13.32 15.08
C TYR A 668 3.49 12.29 14.60
N ALA A 669 4.75 12.50 14.95
CA ALA A 669 5.86 11.65 14.53
C ALA A 669 6.18 10.54 15.55
N ASN A 670 5.71 10.65 16.79
CA ASN A 670 6.01 9.70 17.85
C ASN A 670 4.79 9.37 18.72
N LEU A 671 4.90 8.30 19.49
CA LEU A 671 3.84 7.77 20.36
C LEU A 671 3.43 8.75 21.47
N SER A 672 4.35 9.56 21.96
CA SER A 672 4.07 10.53 23.04
C SER A 672 3.36 11.79 22.56
N ASN A 673 3.19 11.97 21.25
CA ASN A 673 2.71 13.18 20.58
C ASN A 673 3.55 14.44 20.91
N ALA A 674 4.78 14.26 21.34
CA ALA A 674 5.71 15.35 21.65
C ALA A 674 6.35 15.94 20.37
N LEU A 675 6.44 15.16 19.33
CA LEU A 675 6.97 15.58 18.02
C LEU A 675 5.86 15.54 16.98
N TRP A 676 5.80 16.56 16.14
CA TRP A 676 4.80 16.64 15.06
C TRP A 676 5.38 17.39 13.85
N PHE A 677 4.74 17.19 12.72
CA PHE A 677 4.96 17.97 11.51
C PHE A 677 3.71 18.80 11.22
N ASN A 678 3.93 20.05 10.80
CA ASN A 678 2.84 20.94 10.41
C ASN A 678 2.11 20.45 9.17
N GLY A 679 0.85 20.88 9.02
CA GLY A 679 0.08 20.57 7.83
C GLY A 679 0.63 21.27 6.59
N HIS A 680 0.40 20.67 5.42
CA HIS A 680 0.90 21.19 4.15
C HIS A 680 -0.15 21.03 3.04
N TRP A 681 0.03 21.80 1.98
CA TRP A 681 -0.74 21.70 0.75
C TRP A 681 0.08 21.03 -0.35
N GLU A 682 -0.57 20.16 -1.09
CA GLU A 682 -0.13 19.69 -2.40
C GLU A 682 -1.04 20.31 -3.45
N THR A 683 -0.46 20.85 -4.52
CA THR A 683 -1.21 21.50 -5.57
C THR A 683 -0.83 20.94 -6.92
N PHE A 684 -1.85 20.64 -7.73
CA PHE A 684 -1.72 20.19 -9.10
C PHE A 684 -2.66 21.03 -9.98
N ALA A 685 -2.22 21.38 -11.17
CA ALA A 685 -3.05 22.07 -12.13
C ALA A 685 -2.69 21.66 -13.55
N GLY A 686 -3.60 21.81 -14.47
CA GLY A 686 -3.32 21.45 -15.84
C GLY A 686 -4.39 21.86 -16.85
N VAL A 687 -4.04 21.62 -18.11
CA VAL A 687 -4.90 21.85 -19.26
C VAL A 687 -4.96 20.58 -20.09
N LYS A 688 -6.16 20.11 -20.36
CA LYS A 688 -6.43 19.01 -21.28
C LYS A 688 -7.02 19.56 -22.57
N TRP A 689 -6.49 19.13 -23.71
CA TRP A 689 -6.99 19.48 -25.03
C TRP A 689 -7.34 18.23 -25.83
N ASN A 690 -8.62 18.05 -26.13
CA ASN A 690 -9.14 17.02 -27.02
C ASN A 690 -9.07 17.57 -28.47
N ALA A 691 -7.91 17.44 -29.12
CA ALA A 691 -7.69 17.94 -30.48
C ALA A 691 -8.65 17.31 -31.48
N THR A 692 -8.89 16.01 -31.34
CA THR A 692 -9.90 15.24 -32.10
C THR A 692 -10.60 14.25 -31.16
N ASN A 693 -11.58 13.50 -31.68
CA ASN A 693 -12.21 12.39 -30.93
C ASN A 693 -11.25 11.22 -30.64
N LYS A 694 -10.04 11.25 -31.20
CA LYS A 694 -9.04 10.19 -31.09
C LYS A 694 -7.69 10.66 -30.54
N LEU A 695 -7.51 11.96 -30.35
CA LEU A 695 -6.24 12.54 -29.92
C LEU A 695 -6.48 13.58 -28.83
N SER A 696 -5.90 13.37 -27.69
CA SER A 696 -5.90 14.33 -26.59
C SER A 696 -4.49 14.57 -26.05
N PHE A 697 -4.28 15.77 -25.54
CA PHE A 697 -3.06 16.21 -24.86
C PHE A 697 -3.42 16.66 -23.45
N ASN A 698 -2.60 16.36 -22.49
CA ASN A 698 -2.72 16.88 -21.14
C ASN A 698 -1.36 17.45 -20.72
N LEU A 699 -1.37 18.70 -20.29
CA LEU A 699 -0.21 19.40 -19.74
C LEU A 699 -0.55 19.77 -18.31
N GLY A 700 0.29 19.39 -17.37
CA GLY A 700 0.07 19.66 -15.95
C GLY A 700 1.35 20.01 -15.22
N GLU A 701 1.18 20.69 -14.10
CA GLU A 701 2.20 21.09 -13.15
C GLU A 701 1.82 20.62 -11.75
N SER A 702 2.81 20.26 -10.94
CA SER A 702 2.62 19.93 -9.53
C SER A 702 3.58 20.74 -8.66
N THR A 703 3.08 21.26 -7.54
CA THR A 703 3.88 21.82 -6.46
C THR A 703 3.56 21.08 -5.18
N SER A 704 4.57 20.55 -4.52
CA SER A 704 4.49 19.96 -3.20
C SER A 704 5.28 20.79 -2.20
#